data_9550ddeb585b98757a9ead2a2e64166b
#
_entry.id   9550ddeb585b98757a9ead2a2e64166b
#
_cell.length_a   1.000
_cell.length_b   1.000
_cell.length_c   1.000
_cell.angle_alpha   90.00
_cell.angle_beta   90.00
_cell.angle_gamma   90.00
#
_symmetry.space_group_name_H-M   'P 1'
#
loop_
_entity.id
_entity.type
_entity.pdbx_description
1 polymer ?
#
loop_
_entity_poly.entity_id
_entity_poly.type
_entity_poly.pdbx_seq_one_letter_code
_entity_poly.pdbx_strand_id
1 'polypeptide(L)'
;MTTAPEPPNTTSMGATNSAEAVSSETTKARAQLLADVAALPGLPGVYRYFDAHGGVLYVGKARDLKKRVANYFQKQHGGTRIGHMITKIVRIETTVVRSEAEALLLENNLIKTLSPRFNILFRDDKSYPYLKITGTANVHAEGSAAFPRMAYYRGAVDKRHRYFGPYPSAWAVKESIQLLQKVFRLRTCEDTVFSNRTRPCLLYQIKRCSGPCVKHIASEDYARDVGNAERFLLGETQEVMQTLQTQMMLQAEATNFEQAAEIRNQITALSRVLHQQSVEDNSGHPTKDADILAVKVQGGRACVNLAMVRGGRHLGDRPFFPTHLEDASAISDAEGDEAAVVAPEVQVLEAFIAQHYIDSVVPPLLVLSHAVDKNLIDALCEHSGIKVTAQHQPRDARRAWLDMCMQGADIKLARLLSEEGSQQARTRALVDALDMPVEDLENFRVECFDISHTAGEATQASCVVFEAHKMQSAQYRRYNIEGITGGDDYAAMRQVLTRRYGKLMAAAKAAEIDGSPKPGAKFPDLVLVDGGKGQVSMAREVFTELGIDLGLIAGVEKGEGRKVGLEELVFADGRDKVYLGKDSAALMLVAQIRDEAHRFAITGMRAKRASVRTGGSKLEDVPGVGPKKRAKLLQRFGGVRGVGSASVEDLITVDGISRELAEEIYRALH
;
A
#
# COMPACT_ATOMS: atom_id res chain seq x y z
N MET A 1 1.48 -86.20 -4.01
CA MET A 1 1.46 -86.04 -5.48
C MET A 1 0.18 -85.32 -5.81
N THR A 2 0.22 -84.09 -6.02
CA THR A 2 -0.70 -83.33 -6.90
C THR A 2 -0.30 -81.86 -6.84
N THR A 3 0.28 -81.37 -7.90
CA THR A 3 0.78 -80.06 -8.14
C THR A 3 -0.38 -79.07 -8.36
N ALA A 4 -0.39 -77.95 -7.69
CA ALA A 4 -1.26 -76.82 -7.94
C ALA A 4 -0.67 -75.93 -9.06
N PRO A 5 -1.49 -75.29 -9.93
CA PRO A 5 -0.99 -74.48 -11.02
C PRO A 5 -0.72 -73.04 -10.54
N GLU A 6 0.34 -72.43 -11.08
CA GLU A 6 0.71 -70.98 -10.94
C GLU A 6 -0.34 -70.09 -11.59
N PRO A 7 -0.56 -68.85 -11.06
CA PRO A 7 -1.39 -67.84 -11.71
C PRO A 7 -0.62 -67.09 -12.82
N PRO A 8 -1.32 -66.59 -13.86
CA PRO A 8 -0.68 -65.98 -15.01
C PRO A 8 -0.16 -64.57 -14.70
N ASN A 9 1.01 -64.31 -15.21
CA ASN A 9 1.76 -63.08 -15.21
C ASN A 9 1.02 -61.97 -16.00
N THR A 10 0.38 -61.00 -15.35
CA THR A 10 -0.18 -59.83 -16.00
C THR A 10 0.88 -58.77 -16.19
N THR A 11 1.34 -58.66 -17.40
CA THR A 11 2.30 -57.70 -17.94
C THR A 11 1.80 -56.27 -17.71
N SER A 12 2.58 -55.47 -16.96
CA SER A 12 2.43 -54.01 -16.79
C SER A 12 2.83 -53.29 -18.09
N MET A 13 1.89 -53.02 -18.96
CA MET A 13 2.08 -52.26 -20.21
C MET A 13 1.31 -50.93 -20.21
N GLY A 14 1.22 -50.22 -19.10
CA GLY A 14 0.47 -48.97 -19.05
C GLY A 14 1.25 -47.74 -18.60
N ALA A 15 2.40 -47.91 -17.95
CA ALA A 15 3.11 -46.80 -17.30
C ALA A 15 4.26 -46.16 -18.13
N THR A 16 4.76 -46.85 -19.15
CA THR A 16 5.87 -46.39 -20.00
C THR A 16 5.43 -45.46 -21.14
N ASN A 17 4.21 -45.57 -21.65
CA ASN A 17 3.74 -44.73 -22.76
C ASN A 17 3.41 -43.29 -22.38
N SER A 18 3.04 -43.00 -21.14
CA SER A 18 2.74 -41.64 -20.71
C SER A 18 4.01 -40.81 -20.43
N ALA A 19 5.08 -41.41 -19.91
CA ALA A 19 6.34 -40.72 -19.66
C ALA A 19 7.11 -40.43 -20.97
N GLU A 20 7.07 -41.32 -21.95
CA GLU A 20 7.67 -41.12 -23.27
C GLU A 20 6.91 -40.07 -24.10
N ALA A 21 5.59 -39.99 -24.01
CA ALA A 21 4.77 -39.01 -24.70
C ALA A 21 5.04 -37.59 -24.12
N VAL A 22 5.09 -37.42 -22.80
CA VAL A 22 5.41 -36.14 -22.14
C VAL A 22 6.85 -35.72 -22.47
N SER A 23 7.81 -36.63 -22.51
CA SER A 23 9.20 -36.33 -22.91
C SER A 23 9.30 -35.90 -24.37
N SER A 24 8.50 -36.47 -25.27
CA SER A 24 8.52 -36.11 -26.68
C SER A 24 7.84 -34.77 -26.97
N GLU A 25 6.79 -34.39 -26.24
CA GLU A 25 6.12 -33.09 -26.34
C GLU A 25 6.99 -31.96 -25.81
N THR A 26 7.66 -32.17 -24.68
CA THR A 26 8.63 -31.18 -24.13
C THR A 26 9.82 -30.96 -25.04
N THR A 27 10.30 -32.03 -25.72
CA THR A 27 11.40 -31.91 -26.67
C THR A 27 10.98 -31.17 -27.95
N LYS A 28 9.79 -31.40 -28.46
CA LYS A 28 9.23 -30.67 -29.61
C LYS A 28 8.99 -29.18 -29.28
N ALA A 29 8.41 -28.89 -28.13
CA ALA A 29 8.21 -27.50 -27.66
C ALA A 29 9.54 -26.76 -27.54
N ARG A 30 10.57 -27.41 -27.02
CA ARG A 30 11.92 -26.86 -26.93
C ARG A 30 12.56 -26.61 -28.30
N ALA A 31 12.40 -27.52 -29.24
CA ALA A 31 12.92 -27.33 -30.60
C ALA A 31 12.22 -26.17 -31.32
N GLN A 32 10.90 -26.03 -31.16
CA GLN A 32 10.15 -24.89 -31.69
C GLN A 32 10.62 -23.56 -31.09
N LEU A 33 10.81 -23.51 -29.78
CA LEU A 33 11.31 -22.34 -29.08
C LEU A 33 12.68 -21.88 -29.63
N LEU A 34 13.59 -22.81 -29.89
CA LEU A 34 14.91 -22.51 -30.48
C LEU A 34 14.81 -22.04 -31.94
N ALA A 35 13.85 -22.57 -32.70
CA ALA A 35 13.57 -22.08 -34.05
C ALA A 35 13.02 -20.64 -34.04
N ASP A 36 12.11 -20.35 -33.10
CA ASP A 36 11.58 -18.98 -32.90
C ASP A 36 12.68 -18.00 -32.53
N VAL A 37 13.61 -18.40 -31.63
CA VAL A 37 14.78 -17.59 -31.27
C VAL A 37 15.70 -17.32 -32.48
N ALA A 38 15.93 -18.30 -33.33
CA ALA A 38 16.75 -18.16 -34.52
C ALA A 38 16.14 -17.21 -35.57
N ALA A 39 14.82 -17.10 -35.60
CA ALA A 39 14.06 -16.24 -36.51
C ALA A 39 13.93 -14.78 -36.02
N LEU A 40 14.39 -14.45 -34.80
CA LEU A 40 14.30 -13.09 -34.26
C LEU A 40 15.08 -12.09 -35.09
N PRO A 41 14.57 -10.83 -35.22
CA PRO A 41 15.29 -9.76 -35.92
C PRO A 41 16.48 -9.22 -35.10
N GLY A 42 17.53 -8.77 -35.75
CA GLY A 42 18.67 -8.06 -35.17
C GLY A 42 18.36 -6.57 -34.94
N LEU A 43 17.21 -6.26 -34.31
CA LEU A 43 16.71 -4.90 -34.06
C LEU A 43 16.54 -4.66 -32.57
N PRO A 44 16.54 -3.39 -32.11
CA PRO A 44 16.25 -3.07 -30.72
C PRO A 44 14.81 -3.42 -30.39
N GLY A 45 14.59 -3.88 -29.14
CA GLY A 45 13.25 -4.27 -28.69
C GLY A 45 13.21 -4.82 -27.29
N VAL A 46 12.01 -5.26 -26.92
CA VAL A 46 11.72 -5.89 -25.65
C VAL A 46 11.24 -7.33 -25.89
N TYR A 47 11.72 -8.25 -25.06
CA TYR A 47 11.32 -9.66 -25.09
C TYR A 47 10.68 -10.07 -23.77
N ARG A 48 9.74 -11.02 -23.84
CA ARG A 48 8.98 -11.57 -22.70
C ARG A 48 9.05 -13.09 -22.73
N TYR A 49 9.36 -13.68 -21.59
CA TYR A 49 9.37 -15.13 -21.40
C TYR A 49 8.13 -15.57 -20.65
N PHE A 50 7.48 -16.62 -21.14
CA PHE A 50 6.24 -17.15 -20.57
C PHE A 50 6.42 -18.60 -20.12
N ASP A 51 5.76 -18.97 -19.01
CA ASP A 51 5.65 -20.33 -18.52
C ASP A 51 4.52 -21.13 -19.22
N ALA A 52 4.38 -22.40 -18.84
CA ALA A 52 3.35 -23.30 -19.38
C ALA A 52 1.91 -22.86 -19.04
N HIS A 53 1.71 -22.01 -18.04
CA HIS A 53 0.42 -21.50 -17.61
C HIS A 53 0.11 -20.12 -18.21
N GLY A 54 1.00 -19.58 -19.06
CA GLY A 54 0.87 -18.26 -19.66
C GLY A 54 1.31 -17.12 -18.74
N GLY A 55 1.91 -17.43 -17.58
CA GLY A 55 2.49 -16.44 -16.66
C GLY A 55 3.80 -15.85 -17.23
N VAL A 56 3.99 -14.52 -17.06
CA VAL A 56 5.23 -13.87 -17.49
C VAL A 56 6.32 -14.13 -16.46
N LEU A 57 7.39 -14.78 -16.89
CA LEU A 57 8.56 -15.09 -16.06
C LEU A 57 9.51 -13.89 -15.98
N TYR A 58 9.84 -13.32 -17.13
CA TYR A 58 10.84 -12.26 -17.28
C TYR A 58 10.51 -11.33 -18.44
N VAL A 59 10.85 -10.07 -18.29
CA VAL A 59 10.83 -9.05 -19.33
C VAL A 59 12.24 -8.46 -19.44
N GLY A 60 12.77 -8.34 -20.63
CA GLY A 60 14.08 -7.73 -20.83
C GLY A 60 14.17 -6.94 -22.12
N LYS A 61 15.07 -5.94 -22.15
CA LYS A 61 15.38 -5.14 -23.33
C LYS A 61 16.60 -5.68 -24.06
N ALA A 62 16.70 -5.39 -25.35
CA ALA A 62 17.87 -5.70 -26.18
C ALA A 62 18.13 -4.60 -27.21
N ARG A 63 19.40 -4.33 -27.50
CA ARG A 63 19.84 -3.57 -28.69
C ARG A 63 19.70 -4.41 -29.96
N ASP A 64 19.88 -5.72 -29.80
CA ASP A 64 19.75 -6.74 -30.83
C ASP A 64 19.03 -7.93 -30.20
N LEU A 65 17.73 -8.06 -30.50
CA LEU A 65 16.88 -9.11 -29.95
C LEU A 65 17.43 -10.51 -30.24
N LYS A 66 17.91 -10.74 -31.48
CA LYS A 66 18.43 -12.05 -31.88
C LYS A 66 19.66 -12.46 -31.07
N LYS A 67 20.66 -11.58 -30.96
CA LYS A 67 21.89 -11.88 -30.20
C LYS A 67 21.58 -12.05 -28.72
N ARG A 68 20.80 -11.15 -28.14
CA ARG A 68 20.49 -11.14 -26.72
C ARG A 68 19.72 -12.38 -26.28
N VAL A 69 18.65 -12.71 -26.98
CA VAL A 69 17.80 -13.86 -26.65
C VAL A 69 18.55 -15.18 -26.91
N ALA A 70 19.31 -15.30 -28.01
CA ALA A 70 20.11 -16.49 -28.31
C ALA A 70 21.12 -16.81 -27.19
N ASN A 71 21.75 -15.81 -26.58
CA ASN A 71 22.73 -15.99 -25.51
C ASN A 71 22.18 -16.77 -24.30
N TYR A 72 20.91 -16.58 -23.95
CA TYR A 72 20.27 -17.35 -22.86
C TYR A 72 20.21 -18.85 -23.14
N PHE A 73 20.05 -19.24 -24.39
CA PHE A 73 19.84 -20.64 -24.79
C PHE A 73 21.13 -21.35 -25.23
N GLN A 74 22.20 -20.59 -25.52
CA GLN A 74 23.49 -21.11 -25.95
C GLN A 74 24.47 -21.37 -24.79
N LYS A 75 24.39 -20.57 -23.71
CA LYS A 75 25.25 -20.73 -22.54
C LYS A 75 24.73 -21.87 -21.64
N GLN A 76 25.65 -22.59 -21.00
CA GLN A 76 25.29 -23.59 -20.00
C GLN A 76 25.05 -22.92 -18.65
N HIS A 77 23.80 -22.95 -18.16
CA HIS A 77 23.38 -22.33 -16.90
C HIS A 77 23.01 -23.38 -15.83
N GLY A 78 23.61 -24.59 -15.90
CA GLY A 78 23.29 -25.69 -14.99
C GLY A 78 23.47 -25.33 -13.51
N GLY A 79 22.45 -25.55 -12.68
CA GLY A 79 22.48 -25.29 -11.24
C GLY A 79 22.30 -23.83 -10.81
N THR A 80 22.08 -22.90 -11.74
CA THR A 80 21.85 -21.50 -11.45
C THR A 80 20.36 -21.15 -11.47
N ARG A 81 19.97 -20.03 -10.83
CA ARG A 81 18.60 -19.50 -10.87
C ARG A 81 18.13 -19.19 -12.29
N ILE A 82 19.05 -18.77 -13.15
CA ILE A 82 18.79 -18.55 -14.59
C ILE A 82 18.48 -19.86 -15.27
N GLY A 83 19.27 -20.90 -15.03
CA GLY A 83 19.00 -22.24 -15.55
C GLY A 83 17.58 -22.68 -15.16
N HIS A 84 17.17 -22.43 -13.93
CA HIS A 84 15.82 -22.72 -13.46
C HIS A 84 14.74 -21.88 -14.16
N MET A 85 15.01 -20.59 -14.47
CA MET A 85 14.10 -19.79 -15.29
C MET A 85 13.99 -20.35 -16.71
N ILE A 86 15.15 -20.62 -17.36
CA ILE A 86 15.23 -21.09 -18.75
C ILE A 86 14.51 -22.42 -18.93
N THR A 87 14.56 -23.31 -17.93
CA THR A 87 13.81 -24.60 -17.99
C THR A 87 12.30 -24.41 -17.98
N LYS A 88 11.79 -23.30 -17.45
CA LYS A 88 10.36 -22.99 -17.39
C LYS A 88 9.83 -22.24 -18.61
N ILE A 89 10.71 -21.71 -19.47
CA ILE A 89 10.30 -20.95 -20.65
C ILE A 89 9.68 -21.89 -21.67
N VAL A 90 8.43 -21.65 -22.02
CA VAL A 90 7.68 -22.39 -23.05
C VAL A 90 7.44 -21.52 -24.28
N ARG A 91 7.30 -20.20 -24.09
CA ARG A 91 6.99 -19.26 -25.18
C ARG A 91 7.75 -17.95 -25.01
N ILE A 92 8.13 -17.34 -26.14
CA ILE A 92 8.78 -16.02 -26.22
C ILE A 92 7.89 -15.11 -27.07
N GLU A 93 7.72 -13.88 -26.61
CA GLU A 93 7.17 -12.79 -27.41
C GLU A 93 8.14 -11.63 -27.46
N THR A 94 8.22 -10.98 -28.61
CA THR A 94 9.10 -9.83 -28.80
C THR A 94 8.33 -8.64 -29.36
N THR A 95 8.77 -7.44 -29.00
CA THR A 95 8.24 -6.18 -29.53
C THR A 95 9.42 -5.36 -30.03
N VAL A 96 9.49 -5.11 -31.33
CA VAL A 96 10.51 -4.26 -31.93
C VAL A 96 10.18 -2.79 -31.68
N VAL A 97 11.16 -1.97 -31.35
CA VAL A 97 11.01 -0.54 -31.08
C VAL A 97 12.03 0.26 -31.91
N ARG A 98 11.88 1.59 -31.93
CA ARG A 98 12.71 2.46 -32.79
C ARG A 98 14.04 2.82 -32.15
N SER A 99 14.11 2.86 -30.82
CA SER A 99 15.30 3.27 -30.06
C SER A 99 15.49 2.46 -28.78
N GLU A 100 16.69 2.52 -28.22
CA GLU A 100 16.98 1.92 -26.90
C GLU A 100 16.21 2.59 -25.77
N ALA A 101 15.99 3.90 -25.86
CA ALA A 101 15.18 4.64 -24.88
C ALA A 101 13.73 4.14 -24.88
N GLU A 102 13.14 3.93 -26.06
CA GLU A 102 11.80 3.34 -26.19
C GLU A 102 11.76 1.91 -25.65
N ALA A 103 12.82 1.10 -25.90
CA ALA A 103 12.94 -0.24 -25.34
C ALA A 103 12.96 -0.22 -23.80
N LEU A 104 13.73 0.70 -23.22
CA LEU A 104 13.85 0.85 -21.77
C LEU A 104 12.51 1.22 -21.11
N LEU A 105 11.80 2.19 -21.67
CA LEU A 105 10.49 2.62 -21.16
C LEU A 105 9.45 1.52 -21.31
N LEU A 106 9.41 0.82 -22.45
CA LEU A 106 8.49 -0.28 -22.70
C LEU A 106 8.76 -1.47 -21.76
N GLU A 107 10.04 -1.84 -21.55
CA GLU A 107 10.46 -2.87 -20.61
C GLU A 107 9.90 -2.58 -19.20
N ASN A 108 10.16 -1.38 -18.68
CA ASN A 108 9.73 -1.02 -17.32
C ASN A 108 8.21 -0.89 -17.18
N ASN A 109 7.52 -0.41 -18.21
CA ASN A 109 6.06 -0.41 -18.23
C ASN A 109 5.49 -1.83 -18.19
N LEU A 110 6.07 -2.75 -18.96
CA LEU A 110 5.69 -4.17 -18.97
C LEU A 110 6.03 -4.85 -17.63
N ILE A 111 7.19 -4.57 -17.03
CA ILE A 111 7.54 -5.07 -15.69
C ILE A 111 6.50 -4.62 -14.66
N LYS A 112 6.13 -3.34 -14.67
CA LYS A 112 5.14 -2.78 -13.75
C LYS A 112 3.74 -3.39 -13.95
N THR A 113 3.33 -3.55 -15.20
CA THR A 113 1.98 -4.05 -15.55
C THR A 113 1.85 -5.55 -15.34
N LEU A 114 2.85 -6.34 -15.75
CA LEU A 114 2.81 -7.80 -15.76
C LEU A 114 3.38 -8.43 -14.49
N SER A 115 4.12 -7.66 -13.68
CA SER A 115 4.73 -8.10 -12.42
C SER A 115 5.51 -9.43 -12.53
N PRO A 116 6.47 -9.57 -13.47
CA PRO A 116 7.18 -10.82 -13.72
C PRO A 116 8.03 -11.23 -12.52
N ARG A 117 8.15 -12.55 -12.31
CA ARG A 117 8.80 -13.11 -11.12
C ARG A 117 10.31 -12.83 -11.04
N PHE A 118 10.99 -12.72 -12.18
CA PHE A 118 12.44 -12.63 -12.27
C PHE A 118 12.95 -11.21 -12.56
N ASN A 119 12.11 -10.18 -12.45
CA ASN A 119 12.51 -8.78 -12.55
C ASN A 119 12.46 -8.08 -11.19
N ILE A 120 13.32 -7.08 -11.00
CA ILE A 120 13.20 -6.15 -9.87
C ILE A 120 11.90 -5.36 -10.04
N LEU A 121 11.00 -5.45 -9.06
CA LEU A 121 9.70 -4.80 -9.11
C LEU A 121 9.50 -3.88 -7.90
N PHE A 122 9.18 -2.63 -8.17
CA PHE A 122 8.71 -1.66 -7.19
C PHE A 122 7.19 -1.50 -7.29
N ARG A 123 6.49 -1.77 -6.19
CA ARG A 123 5.04 -1.55 -6.08
C ARG A 123 4.79 -0.18 -5.46
N ASP A 124 4.33 0.77 -6.24
CA ASP A 124 3.89 2.09 -5.78
C ASP A 124 2.50 2.41 -6.34
N ASP A 125 1.48 1.87 -5.69
CA ASP A 125 0.08 2.04 -6.11
C ASP A 125 -0.55 3.35 -5.62
N LYS A 126 0.19 4.19 -4.89
CA LYS A 126 -0.36 5.37 -4.22
C LYS A 126 0.16 6.64 -4.86
N SER A 127 -0.74 7.43 -5.45
CA SER A 127 -0.43 8.80 -5.87
C SER A 127 0.10 9.63 -4.70
N TYR A 128 1.03 10.53 -4.99
CA TYR A 128 1.59 11.44 -3.99
C TYR A 128 0.56 12.48 -3.53
N PRO A 129 0.60 12.87 -2.26
CA PRO A 129 -0.22 13.96 -1.76
C PRO A 129 0.39 15.33 -2.09
N TYR A 130 -0.50 16.32 -2.13
CA TYR A 130 -0.19 17.73 -2.37
C TYR A 130 -0.79 18.61 -1.29
N LEU A 131 -0.17 19.74 -1.03
CA LEU A 131 -0.81 20.87 -0.39
C LEU A 131 -1.54 21.67 -1.47
N LYS A 132 -2.85 21.81 -1.32
CA LYS A 132 -3.72 22.53 -2.25
C LYS A 132 -4.12 23.87 -1.65
N ILE A 133 -3.98 24.96 -2.43
CA ILE A 133 -4.62 26.24 -2.16
C ILE A 133 -5.75 26.41 -3.17
N THR A 134 -6.99 26.57 -2.68
CA THR A 134 -8.18 26.63 -3.54
C THR A 134 -8.30 27.96 -4.25
N GLY A 135 -8.70 27.96 -5.54
CA GLY A 135 -8.94 29.15 -6.33
C GLY A 135 -7.69 29.97 -6.63
N THR A 136 -7.90 31.09 -7.27
CA THR A 136 -6.97 32.21 -7.35
C THR A 136 -7.45 33.28 -6.37
N ALA A 137 -6.56 33.94 -5.64
CA ALA A 137 -6.93 35.08 -4.80
C ALA A 137 -7.54 36.19 -5.67
N ASN A 138 -8.85 36.18 -5.81
CA ASN A 138 -9.58 37.21 -6.53
C ASN A 138 -10.25 38.13 -5.50
N VAL A 139 -9.68 39.29 -5.34
CA VAL A 139 -10.13 40.32 -4.37
C VAL A 139 -11.57 40.77 -4.66
N HIS A 140 -12.00 40.63 -5.90
CA HIS A 140 -13.35 41.00 -6.35
C HIS A 140 -14.37 39.85 -6.25
N ALA A 141 -13.95 38.65 -5.79
CA ALA A 141 -14.87 37.55 -5.60
C ALA A 141 -15.67 37.73 -4.30
N GLU A 142 -16.91 37.22 -4.30
CA GLU A 142 -17.76 37.28 -3.11
C GLU A 142 -17.72 35.96 -2.30
N GLY A 143 -17.99 36.06 -1.01
CA GLY A 143 -18.13 34.91 -0.12
C GLY A 143 -16.84 34.12 0.08
N SER A 144 -16.93 32.79 0.06
CA SER A 144 -15.79 31.90 0.28
C SER A 144 -14.74 31.93 -0.83
N ALA A 145 -15.11 32.40 -2.03
CA ALA A 145 -14.22 32.49 -3.19
C ALA A 145 -13.15 33.59 -3.01
N ALA A 146 -13.45 34.67 -2.26
CA ALA A 146 -12.49 35.71 -1.92
C ALA A 146 -11.39 35.23 -0.94
N PHE A 147 -11.62 34.13 -0.25
CA PHE A 147 -10.76 33.62 0.82
C PHE A 147 -10.29 32.18 0.54
N PRO A 148 -9.27 31.98 -0.31
CA PRO A 148 -8.70 30.65 -0.58
C PRO A 148 -8.39 29.85 0.67
N ARG A 149 -8.62 28.53 0.64
CA ARG A 149 -8.30 27.64 1.76
C ARG A 149 -7.11 26.75 1.46
N MET A 150 -6.36 26.40 2.48
CA MET A 150 -5.39 25.32 2.41
C MET A 150 -6.05 23.98 2.70
N ALA A 151 -5.71 22.97 1.92
CA ALA A 151 -6.21 21.61 2.10
C ALA A 151 -5.16 20.56 1.73
N TYR A 152 -5.23 19.41 2.40
CA TYR A 152 -4.61 18.19 1.92
C TYR A 152 -5.35 17.71 0.67
N TYR A 153 -4.60 17.29 -0.34
CA TYR A 153 -5.16 16.78 -1.58
C TYR A 153 -4.39 15.56 -2.09
N ARG A 154 -5.12 14.63 -2.68
CA ARG A 154 -4.57 13.49 -3.42
C ARG A 154 -5.49 13.20 -4.59
N GLY A 155 -4.95 13.13 -5.78
CA GLY A 155 -5.71 12.89 -7.02
C GLY A 155 -5.21 13.73 -8.19
N ALA A 156 -6.00 13.79 -9.27
CA ALA A 156 -5.67 14.56 -10.46
C ALA A 156 -5.65 16.07 -10.19
N VAL A 157 -4.67 16.76 -10.76
CA VAL A 157 -4.49 18.21 -10.59
C VAL A 157 -5.47 18.98 -11.47
N ASP A 158 -6.20 19.94 -10.88
CA ASP A 158 -7.13 20.83 -11.57
C ASP A 158 -6.51 22.23 -11.67
N LYS A 159 -6.36 22.76 -12.88
CA LYS A 159 -5.76 24.08 -13.17
C LYS A 159 -6.43 25.27 -12.47
N ARG A 160 -7.65 25.11 -11.94
CA ARG A 160 -8.37 26.14 -11.16
C ARG A 160 -7.81 26.33 -9.75
N HIS A 161 -6.91 25.47 -9.30
CA HIS A 161 -6.34 25.47 -7.97
C HIS A 161 -4.82 25.43 -8.05
N ARG A 162 -4.15 25.83 -6.98
CA ARG A 162 -2.69 25.73 -6.87
C ARG A 162 -2.31 24.54 -6.01
N TYR A 163 -1.31 23.79 -6.48
CA TYR A 163 -0.83 22.59 -5.83
C TYR A 163 0.67 22.71 -5.60
N PHE A 164 1.09 22.39 -4.40
CA PHE A 164 2.49 22.41 -3.97
C PHE A 164 2.89 21.00 -3.56
N GLY A 165 4.05 20.53 -3.97
CA GLY A 165 4.54 19.17 -3.81
C GLY A 165 5.06 18.61 -5.14
N PRO A 166 5.09 17.28 -5.31
CA PRO A 166 4.54 16.24 -4.43
C PRO A 166 5.23 16.14 -3.07
N TYR A 167 4.51 15.63 -2.07
CA TYR A 167 5.04 15.34 -0.73
C TYR A 167 5.22 13.83 -0.53
N PRO A 168 6.23 13.38 0.23
CA PRO A 168 6.48 11.95 0.44
C PRO A 168 5.37 11.26 1.26
N SER A 169 4.65 12.00 2.11
CA SER A 169 3.61 11.44 2.96
C SER A 169 2.48 12.43 3.27
N ALA A 170 1.31 11.91 3.68
CA ALA A 170 0.20 12.71 4.16
C ALA A 170 0.54 13.50 5.43
N TRP A 171 1.42 12.96 6.26
CA TRP A 171 1.88 13.62 7.49
C TRP A 171 2.69 14.88 7.16
N ALA A 172 3.62 14.80 6.21
CA ALA A 172 4.42 15.95 5.77
C ALA A 172 3.56 17.11 5.23
N VAL A 173 2.48 16.81 4.48
CA VAL A 173 1.51 17.83 4.05
C VAL A 173 0.82 18.48 5.24
N LYS A 174 0.36 17.68 6.21
CA LYS A 174 -0.34 18.19 7.39
C LYS A 174 0.56 19.05 8.25
N GLU A 175 1.82 18.67 8.41
CA GLU A 175 2.82 19.45 9.13
C GLU A 175 3.06 20.80 8.44
N SER A 176 3.22 20.81 7.10
CA SER A 176 3.33 22.03 6.31
C SER A 176 2.09 22.93 6.45
N ILE A 177 0.89 22.37 6.44
CA ILE A 177 -0.35 23.10 6.66
C ILE A 177 -0.36 23.74 8.06
N GLN A 178 0.02 23.00 9.10
CA GLN A 178 0.07 23.51 10.48
C GLN A 178 1.08 24.64 10.63
N LEU A 179 2.22 24.53 9.96
CA LEU A 179 3.23 25.58 9.92
C LEU A 179 2.68 26.85 9.27
N LEU A 180 2.11 26.73 8.07
CA LEU A 180 1.55 27.87 7.33
C LEU A 180 0.38 28.51 8.09
N GLN A 181 -0.44 27.72 8.79
CA GLN A 181 -1.47 28.27 9.69
C GLN A 181 -0.88 29.09 10.83
N LYS A 182 0.25 28.65 11.39
CA LYS A 182 0.91 29.37 12.48
C LYS A 182 1.49 30.71 12.03
N VAL A 183 1.98 30.76 10.79
CA VAL A 183 2.65 31.94 10.23
C VAL A 183 1.65 32.87 9.53
N PHE A 184 0.92 32.36 8.53
CA PHE A 184 0.07 33.16 7.64
C PHE A 184 -1.42 33.10 7.99
N ARG A 185 -1.81 32.32 9.00
CA ARG A 185 -3.17 32.22 9.55
C ARG A 185 -4.26 31.95 8.51
N LEU A 186 -3.93 31.19 7.45
CA LEU A 186 -4.86 30.87 6.39
C LEU A 186 -5.90 29.83 6.86
N ARG A 187 -7.13 29.96 6.35
CA ARG A 187 -8.22 29.02 6.67
C ARG A 187 -7.99 27.64 6.06
N THR A 188 -8.49 26.62 6.76
CA THR A 188 -8.53 25.23 6.29
C THR A 188 -9.95 24.66 6.27
N CYS A 189 -10.93 25.38 6.81
CA CYS A 189 -12.33 24.96 6.84
C CYS A 189 -12.94 24.89 5.44
N GLU A 190 -13.89 23.98 5.27
CA GLU A 190 -14.66 23.83 4.03
C GLU A 190 -15.57 25.02 3.78
N ASP A 191 -15.95 25.26 2.50
CA ASP A 191 -16.72 26.42 2.11
C ASP A 191 -18.11 26.42 2.74
N THR A 192 -18.72 25.24 2.92
CA THR A 192 -19.99 25.09 3.65
C THR A 192 -19.89 25.53 5.12
N VAL A 193 -18.78 25.16 5.78
CA VAL A 193 -18.51 25.59 7.15
C VAL A 193 -18.21 27.08 7.22
N PHE A 194 -17.48 27.60 6.22
CA PHE A 194 -17.15 29.03 6.13
C PHE A 194 -18.40 29.89 6.03
N SER A 195 -19.30 29.55 5.10
CA SER A 195 -20.50 30.34 4.79
C SER A 195 -21.55 30.32 5.89
N ASN A 196 -21.57 29.29 6.72
CA ASN A 196 -22.57 29.13 7.79
C ASN A 196 -22.09 29.56 9.18
N ARG A 197 -20.94 30.22 9.28
CA ARG A 197 -20.39 30.65 10.56
C ARG A 197 -20.86 32.04 10.96
N THR A 198 -21.31 32.15 12.20
CA THR A 198 -21.74 33.41 12.84
C THR A 198 -20.78 33.89 13.93
N ARG A 199 -19.86 33.03 14.39
CA ARG A 199 -18.87 33.34 15.42
C ARG A 199 -17.51 32.73 15.10
N PRO A 200 -16.38 33.30 15.59
CA PRO A 200 -15.04 32.76 15.39
C PRO A 200 -14.90 31.35 15.93
N CYS A 201 -14.13 30.52 15.23
CA CYS A 201 -13.83 29.16 15.67
C CYS A 201 -12.57 29.11 16.55
N LEU A 202 -12.29 27.94 17.12
CA LEU A 202 -11.10 27.71 17.93
C LEU A 202 -9.80 28.11 17.23
N LEU A 203 -9.68 27.84 15.90
CA LEU A 203 -8.46 28.22 15.16
C LEU A 203 -8.21 29.72 15.16
N TYR A 204 -9.24 30.56 15.18
CA TYR A 204 -9.08 31.99 15.36
C TYR A 204 -8.59 32.33 16.77
N GLN A 205 -9.21 31.73 17.80
CA GLN A 205 -8.85 31.98 19.20
C GLN A 205 -7.39 31.62 19.50
N ILE A 206 -6.88 30.50 18.92
CA ILE A 206 -5.49 30.06 19.07
C ILE A 206 -4.55 30.69 18.03
N LYS A 207 -4.98 31.75 17.33
CA LYS A 207 -4.21 32.51 16.32
C LYS A 207 -3.67 31.64 15.17
N ARG A 208 -4.46 30.63 14.74
CA ARG A 208 -4.17 29.76 13.59
C ARG A 208 -5.00 30.07 12.34
N CYS A 209 -5.93 31.03 12.45
CA CYS A 209 -6.77 31.51 11.37
C CYS A 209 -7.06 33.01 11.61
N SER A 210 -7.09 33.82 10.55
CA SER A 210 -7.41 35.24 10.62
C SER A 210 -8.90 35.56 10.75
N GLY A 211 -9.79 34.54 10.73
CA GLY A 211 -11.23 34.68 10.92
C GLY A 211 -12.00 35.34 9.77
N PRO A 212 -11.69 35.01 8.50
CA PRO A 212 -12.36 35.65 7.34
C PRO A 212 -13.86 35.33 7.26
N CYS A 213 -14.31 34.19 7.83
CA CYS A 213 -15.73 33.80 7.87
C CYS A 213 -16.61 34.75 8.69
N VAL A 214 -16.03 35.51 9.61
CA VAL A 214 -16.70 36.51 10.45
C VAL A 214 -16.18 37.94 10.20
N LYS A 215 -15.54 38.14 9.04
CA LYS A 215 -15.03 39.45 8.57
C LYS A 215 -14.01 40.13 9.49
N HIS A 216 -13.18 39.33 10.19
CA HIS A 216 -12.09 39.90 11.03
C HIS A 216 -10.86 40.31 10.20
N ILE A 217 -10.81 39.97 8.92
CA ILE A 217 -9.77 40.37 7.97
C ILE A 217 -10.42 40.79 6.65
N ALA A 218 -9.87 41.80 6.00
CA ALA A 218 -10.27 42.21 4.66
C ALA A 218 -9.76 41.24 3.58
N SER A 219 -10.42 41.22 2.43
CA SER A 219 -10.05 40.33 1.31
C SER A 219 -8.65 40.64 0.77
N GLU A 220 -8.26 41.90 0.74
CA GLU A 220 -6.94 42.38 0.29
C GLU A 220 -5.81 41.91 1.19
N ASP A 221 -5.99 42.02 2.51
CA ASP A 221 -5.01 41.59 3.50
C ASP A 221 -4.87 40.04 3.48
N TYR A 222 -6.00 39.35 3.39
CA TYR A 222 -5.99 37.88 3.27
C TYR A 222 -5.32 37.41 1.97
N ALA A 223 -5.56 38.09 0.85
CA ALA A 223 -4.90 37.79 -0.42
C ALA A 223 -3.38 38.01 -0.35
N ARG A 224 -2.92 38.99 0.40
CA ARG A 224 -1.48 39.23 0.68
C ARG A 224 -0.89 38.06 1.49
N ASP A 225 -1.59 37.59 2.51
CA ASP A 225 -1.16 36.45 3.33
C ASP A 225 -1.09 35.16 2.48
N VAL A 226 -2.06 34.94 1.57
CA VAL A 226 -2.03 33.83 0.62
C VAL A 226 -0.82 33.93 -0.30
N GLY A 227 -0.55 35.11 -0.87
CA GLY A 227 0.61 35.34 -1.75
C GLY A 227 1.94 35.12 -1.04
N ASN A 228 2.06 35.54 0.23
CA ASN A 228 3.25 35.27 1.05
C ASN A 228 3.43 33.78 1.34
N ALA A 229 2.34 33.06 1.63
CA ALA A 229 2.38 31.61 1.83
C ALA A 229 2.81 30.85 0.56
N GLU A 230 2.34 31.29 -0.61
CA GLU A 230 2.72 30.71 -1.90
C GLU A 230 4.17 30.95 -2.24
N ARG A 231 4.65 32.20 -2.09
CA ARG A 231 6.08 32.52 -2.27
C ARG A 231 6.97 31.71 -1.34
N PHE A 232 6.55 31.54 -0.08
CA PHE A 232 7.27 30.68 0.86
C PHE A 232 7.31 29.22 0.40
N LEU A 233 6.20 28.67 -0.13
CA LEU A 233 6.15 27.30 -0.66
C LEU A 233 7.01 27.12 -1.93
N LEU A 234 7.20 28.17 -2.72
CA LEU A 234 8.08 28.22 -3.89
C LEU A 234 9.56 28.45 -3.54
N GLY A 235 9.89 28.62 -2.24
CA GLY A 235 11.26 28.82 -1.77
C GLY A 235 11.77 30.26 -1.88
N GLU A 236 10.89 31.25 -2.03
CA GLU A 236 11.21 32.69 -2.02
C GLU A 236 11.21 33.22 -0.57
N THR A 237 11.88 32.49 0.31
CA THR A 237 11.81 32.69 1.76
C THR A 237 12.41 34.04 2.19
N GLN A 238 13.51 34.46 1.57
CA GLN A 238 14.17 35.70 1.88
C GLN A 238 13.31 36.93 1.53
N GLU A 239 12.65 36.91 0.39
CA GLU A 239 11.74 37.97 -0.06
C GLU A 239 10.53 38.10 0.86
N VAL A 240 9.98 36.95 1.29
CA VAL A 240 8.88 36.93 2.27
C VAL A 240 9.32 37.52 3.60
N MET A 241 10.53 37.20 4.08
CA MET A 241 11.09 37.73 5.30
C MET A 241 11.29 39.26 5.21
N GLN A 242 11.87 39.75 4.12
CA GLN A 242 12.05 41.19 3.88
C GLN A 242 10.71 41.92 3.80
N THR A 243 9.71 41.35 3.12
CA THR A 243 8.36 41.93 3.06
C THR A 243 7.75 42.07 4.46
N LEU A 244 7.84 41.00 5.28
CA LEU A 244 7.34 41.03 6.65
C LEU A 244 8.11 42.03 7.54
N GLN A 245 9.43 42.13 7.38
CA GLN A 245 10.25 43.12 8.11
C GLN A 245 9.85 44.56 7.76
N THR A 246 9.67 44.87 6.48
CA THR A 246 9.20 46.17 6.01
C THR A 246 7.82 46.49 6.57
N GLN A 247 6.88 45.55 6.54
CA GLN A 247 5.55 45.73 7.12
C GLN A 247 5.60 45.97 8.64
N MET A 248 6.44 45.23 9.35
CA MET A 248 6.63 45.39 10.78
C MET A 248 7.10 46.81 11.12
N MET A 249 8.07 47.32 10.36
CA MET A 249 8.59 48.68 10.56
C MET A 249 7.53 49.74 10.27
N LEU A 250 6.79 49.63 9.16
CA LEU A 250 5.68 50.54 8.84
C LEU A 250 4.61 50.59 9.94
N GLN A 251 4.24 49.41 10.51
CA GLN A 251 3.28 49.38 11.62
C GLN A 251 3.86 49.98 12.90
N ALA A 252 5.15 49.83 13.17
CA ALA A 252 5.81 50.42 14.29
C ALA A 252 5.88 51.97 14.17
N GLU A 253 6.21 52.50 12.98
CA GLU A 253 6.20 53.93 12.66
C GLU A 253 4.81 54.54 12.77
N ALA A 254 3.77 53.78 12.37
CA ALA A 254 2.35 54.16 12.53
C ALA A 254 1.85 54.03 13.99
N THR A 255 2.72 53.70 14.94
CA THR A 255 2.38 53.46 16.37
C THR A 255 1.45 52.28 16.63
N ASN A 256 1.23 51.40 15.66
CA ASN A 256 0.41 50.17 15.75
C ASN A 256 1.26 49.04 16.37
N PHE A 257 1.71 49.19 17.59
CA PHE A 257 2.68 48.27 18.22
C PHE A 257 2.17 46.84 18.38
N GLU A 258 0.87 46.60 18.55
CA GLU A 258 0.30 45.27 18.62
C GLU A 258 0.42 44.53 17.27
N GLN A 259 0.14 45.21 16.16
CA GLN A 259 0.29 44.65 14.82
C GLN A 259 1.76 44.40 14.48
N ALA A 260 2.65 45.35 14.83
CA ALA A 260 4.09 45.16 14.67
C ALA A 260 4.60 43.96 15.47
N ALA A 261 4.13 43.76 16.70
CA ALA A 261 4.47 42.60 17.54
C ALA A 261 3.94 41.27 16.94
N GLU A 262 2.78 41.26 16.32
CA GLU A 262 2.24 40.08 15.62
C GLU A 262 3.10 39.70 14.42
N ILE A 263 3.51 40.67 13.59
CA ILE A 263 4.40 40.46 12.44
C ILE A 263 5.79 39.96 12.92
N ARG A 264 6.33 40.55 13.99
CA ARG A 264 7.58 40.05 14.60
C ARG A 264 7.47 38.58 15.01
N ASN A 265 6.34 38.16 15.58
CA ASN A 265 6.11 36.78 15.97
C ASN A 265 6.01 35.86 14.75
N GLN A 266 5.45 36.31 13.63
CA GLN A 266 5.44 35.59 12.35
C GLN A 266 6.88 35.42 11.83
N ILE A 267 7.69 36.49 11.81
CA ILE A 267 9.11 36.44 11.43
C ILE A 267 9.87 35.44 12.30
N THR A 268 9.68 35.50 13.63
CA THR A 268 10.31 34.56 14.56
C THR A 268 9.91 33.11 14.30
N ALA A 269 8.64 32.85 13.97
CA ALA A 269 8.15 31.52 13.65
C ALA A 269 8.76 30.99 12.34
N LEU A 270 8.87 31.84 11.31
CA LEU A 270 9.55 31.49 10.04
C LEU A 270 11.04 31.22 10.28
N SER A 271 11.75 32.10 10.99
CA SER A 271 13.17 31.92 11.28
C SER A 271 13.47 30.61 12.01
N ARG A 272 12.63 30.20 12.97
CA ARG A 272 12.79 28.91 13.67
C ARG A 272 12.69 27.74 12.71
N VAL A 273 11.77 27.78 11.75
CA VAL A 273 11.62 26.73 10.74
C VAL A 273 12.85 26.65 9.85
N LEU A 274 13.36 27.81 9.43
CA LEU A 274 14.57 27.91 8.61
C LEU A 274 15.79 27.36 9.36
N HIS A 275 15.94 27.68 10.65
CA HIS A 275 17.02 27.17 11.50
C HIS A 275 16.91 25.65 11.77
N GLN A 276 15.69 25.09 11.86
CA GLN A 276 15.50 23.66 12.02
C GLN A 276 15.79 22.86 10.75
N GLN A 277 15.66 23.49 9.58
CA GLN A 277 16.08 22.94 8.30
C GLN A 277 17.54 23.35 8.03
N SER A 278 18.47 22.82 8.84
CA SER A 278 19.90 23.22 8.87
C SER A 278 20.67 22.99 7.55
N VAL A 279 20.00 22.48 6.52
CA VAL A 279 20.58 22.19 5.21
C VAL A 279 19.70 22.81 4.13
N GLU A 280 19.66 24.14 4.05
CA GLU A 280 19.10 24.84 2.90
C GLU A 280 20.15 25.08 1.83
N ASP A 281 19.79 24.84 0.58
CA ASP A 281 20.65 25.22 -0.55
C ASP A 281 20.51 26.73 -0.83
N ASN A 282 21.29 27.53 -0.13
CA ASN A 282 21.40 28.97 -0.36
C ASN A 282 22.34 29.34 -1.53
N SER A 283 22.76 28.35 -2.33
CA SER A 283 23.78 28.53 -3.37
C SER A 283 23.33 29.32 -4.60
N GLY A 284 22.11 29.87 -4.62
CA GLY A 284 21.62 30.69 -5.74
C GLY A 284 21.40 29.91 -7.04
N HIS A 285 21.44 28.57 -7.00
CA HIS A 285 21.21 27.75 -8.19
C HIS A 285 19.75 27.83 -8.64
N PRO A 286 19.49 27.87 -9.96
CA PRO A 286 18.15 28.01 -10.53
C PRO A 286 17.23 26.79 -10.25
N THR A 287 17.79 25.63 -9.87
CA THR A 287 17.02 24.41 -9.57
C THR A 287 16.78 24.28 -8.08
N LYS A 288 15.61 24.75 -7.61
CA LYS A 288 15.19 24.63 -6.22
C LYS A 288 14.46 23.31 -5.92
N ASP A 289 14.11 22.54 -6.93
CA ASP A 289 13.42 21.26 -6.84
C ASP A 289 14.35 20.11 -7.18
N ALA A 290 14.48 19.16 -6.26
CA ALA A 290 15.31 17.97 -6.43
C ALA A 290 14.69 16.75 -5.73
N ASP A 291 14.98 15.56 -6.27
CA ASP A 291 14.79 14.30 -5.57
C ASP A 291 16.14 13.67 -5.26
N ILE A 292 16.30 13.23 -4.03
CA ILE A 292 17.52 12.57 -3.55
C ILE A 292 17.22 11.08 -3.43
N LEU A 293 17.97 10.25 -4.13
CA LEU A 293 17.79 8.80 -4.19
C LEU A 293 19.03 8.12 -3.63
N ALA A 294 18.86 7.44 -2.52
CA ALA A 294 19.89 6.61 -1.91
C ALA A 294 19.45 5.16 -1.86
N VAL A 295 20.34 4.27 -2.27
CA VAL A 295 20.10 2.83 -2.26
C VAL A 295 21.06 2.14 -1.31
N LYS A 296 20.55 1.12 -0.61
CA LYS A 296 21.33 0.17 0.20
C LYS A 296 20.87 -1.24 -0.11
N VAL A 297 21.84 -2.14 -0.26
CA VAL A 297 21.60 -3.59 -0.43
C VAL A 297 22.30 -4.33 0.69
N GLN A 298 21.59 -5.23 1.36
CA GLN A 298 22.13 -6.07 2.44
C GLN A 298 21.25 -7.33 2.61
N GLY A 299 21.88 -8.50 2.76
CA GLY A 299 21.18 -9.75 3.08
C GLY A 299 20.11 -10.13 2.04
N GLY A 300 20.34 -9.90 0.74
CA GLY A 300 19.38 -10.19 -0.32
C GLY A 300 18.18 -9.23 -0.37
N ARG A 301 18.16 -8.18 0.46
CA ARG A 301 17.15 -7.13 0.48
C ARG A 301 17.74 -5.79 0.06
N ALA A 302 16.91 -4.92 -0.48
CA ALA A 302 17.30 -3.57 -0.82
C ALA A 302 16.30 -2.55 -0.30
N CYS A 303 16.79 -1.33 -0.05
CA CYS A 303 15.98 -0.17 0.25
C CYS A 303 16.42 0.98 -0.65
N VAL A 304 15.50 1.55 -1.41
CA VAL A 304 15.69 2.87 -2.04
C VAL A 304 14.97 3.90 -1.18
N ASN A 305 15.70 4.82 -0.61
CA ASN A 305 15.13 5.94 0.12
C ASN A 305 15.04 7.14 -0.81
N LEU A 306 13.83 7.66 -1.01
CA LEU A 306 13.54 8.85 -1.80
C LEU A 306 13.27 10.02 -0.86
N ALA A 307 14.14 11.03 -0.86
CA ALA A 307 13.90 12.29 -0.17
C ALA A 307 13.54 13.38 -1.18
N MET A 308 12.51 14.16 -0.87
CA MET A 308 11.97 15.19 -1.77
C MET A 308 12.33 16.58 -1.27
N VAL A 309 12.95 17.37 -2.15
CA VAL A 309 13.24 18.79 -1.93
C VAL A 309 12.41 19.61 -2.91
N ARG A 310 11.65 20.59 -2.40
CA ARG A 310 10.84 21.50 -3.21
C ARG A 310 11.03 22.93 -2.68
N GLY A 311 11.29 23.87 -3.59
CA GLY A 311 11.61 25.23 -3.23
C GLY A 311 12.86 25.34 -2.32
N GLY A 312 13.85 24.44 -2.49
CA GLY A 312 15.04 24.35 -1.64
C GLY A 312 14.81 23.73 -0.26
N ARG A 313 13.58 23.30 0.05
CA ARG A 313 13.21 22.74 1.37
C ARG A 313 13.04 21.22 1.30
N HIS A 314 13.62 20.52 2.25
CA HIS A 314 13.43 19.10 2.44
C HIS A 314 12.02 18.81 2.98
N LEU A 315 11.18 18.11 2.18
CA LEU A 315 9.79 17.80 2.53
C LEU A 315 9.63 16.46 3.27
N GLY A 316 10.70 15.73 3.48
CA GLY A 316 10.72 14.41 4.09
C GLY A 316 11.19 13.34 3.12
N ASP A 317 11.22 12.09 3.58
CA ASP A 317 11.69 10.95 2.82
C ASP A 317 10.72 9.76 2.90
N ARG A 318 10.83 8.87 1.91
CA ARG A 318 10.03 7.65 1.80
C ARG A 318 10.88 6.48 1.34
N PRO A 319 10.88 5.36 2.08
CA PRO A 319 11.56 4.14 1.67
C PRO A 319 10.70 3.33 0.70
N PHE A 320 11.39 2.66 -0.22
CA PHE A 320 10.83 1.69 -1.15
C PHE A 320 11.67 0.40 -1.06
N PHE A 321 10.98 -0.73 -0.98
CA PHE A 321 11.59 -2.04 -0.87
C PHE A 321 11.19 -2.86 -2.10
N PRO A 322 12.14 -3.15 -3.03
CA PRO A 322 11.83 -3.96 -4.21
C PRO A 322 11.59 -5.42 -3.84
N THR A 323 10.83 -6.10 -4.67
CA THR A 323 10.68 -7.56 -4.63
C THR A 323 11.56 -8.22 -5.69
N HIS A 324 11.86 -9.51 -5.52
CA HIS A 324 12.60 -10.36 -6.47
C HIS A 324 14.05 -9.94 -6.76
N LEU A 325 14.71 -9.27 -5.81
CA LEU A 325 16.07 -8.77 -6.00
C LEU A 325 17.08 -9.90 -6.28
N GLU A 326 17.05 -10.98 -5.52
CA GLU A 326 17.99 -12.10 -5.67
C GLU A 326 17.85 -12.81 -7.02
N ASP A 327 16.61 -12.99 -7.49
CA ASP A 327 16.34 -13.62 -8.78
C ASP A 327 16.82 -12.73 -9.95
N ALA A 328 16.59 -11.43 -9.86
CA ALA A 328 16.97 -10.45 -10.88
C ALA A 328 18.49 -10.23 -10.95
N SER A 329 19.17 -10.11 -9.81
CA SER A 329 20.63 -9.93 -9.76
C SER A 329 21.35 -11.13 -10.37
N ALA A 330 20.91 -12.35 -10.09
CA ALA A 330 21.48 -13.56 -10.69
C ALA A 330 21.35 -13.59 -12.22
N ILE A 331 20.27 -13.00 -12.77
CA ILE A 331 20.09 -12.91 -14.23
C ILE A 331 21.04 -11.87 -14.84
N SER A 332 21.16 -10.70 -14.20
CA SER A 332 22.03 -9.63 -14.66
C SER A 332 23.52 -10.03 -14.70
N ASP A 333 23.99 -10.77 -13.69
CA ASP A 333 25.37 -11.24 -13.60
C ASP A 333 25.74 -12.21 -14.73
N ALA A 334 24.80 -12.96 -15.26
CA ALA A 334 25.06 -13.90 -16.37
C ALA A 334 24.86 -13.27 -17.75
N GLU A 335 24.24 -12.10 -17.82
CA GLU A 335 24.05 -11.35 -19.07
C GLU A 335 25.30 -10.57 -19.51
N GLY A 336 26.26 -10.35 -18.62
CA GLY A 336 27.46 -9.59 -18.93
C GLY A 336 28.32 -10.25 -20.03
N ASP A 337 28.46 -9.60 -21.17
CA ASP A 337 29.71 -9.69 -21.96
C ASP A 337 30.82 -9.15 -21.05
N GLU A 338 31.99 -9.80 -20.98
CA GLU A 338 33.23 -9.51 -20.25
C GLU A 338 33.47 -8.10 -19.61
N ALA A 339 32.51 -7.18 -19.70
CA ALA A 339 32.51 -5.83 -19.16
C ALA A 339 31.77 -5.75 -17.84
N ALA A 340 32.51 -5.50 -16.78
CA ALA A 340 32.15 -5.06 -15.43
C ALA A 340 30.77 -5.49 -14.91
N VAL A 341 30.75 -6.44 -13.99
CA VAL A 341 29.59 -6.77 -13.15
C VAL A 341 29.02 -5.48 -12.55
N VAL A 342 27.80 -5.12 -12.94
CA VAL A 342 27.12 -3.91 -12.43
C VAL A 342 26.74 -4.16 -10.97
N ALA A 343 27.15 -3.27 -10.07
CA ALA A 343 26.83 -3.41 -8.65
C ALA A 343 25.30 -3.51 -8.41
N PRO A 344 24.84 -4.39 -7.52
CA PRO A 344 23.41 -4.56 -7.24
C PRO A 344 22.70 -3.25 -6.88
N GLU A 345 23.39 -2.34 -6.21
CA GLU A 345 22.88 -1.01 -5.86
C GLU A 345 22.53 -0.21 -7.10
N VAL A 346 23.37 -0.25 -8.13
CA VAL A 346 23.13 0.46 -9.40
C VAL A 346 21.92 -0.13 -10.10
N GLN A 347 21.83 -1.46 -10.20
CA GLN A 347 20.68 -2.15 -10.82
C GLN A 347 19.35 -1.78 -10.14
N VAL A 348 19.33 -1.79 -8.80
CA VAL A 348 18.16 -1.42 -8.01
C VAL A 348 17.79 0.04 -8.22
N LEU A 349 18.79 0.94 -8.25
CA LEU A 349 18.56 2.37 -8.41
C LEU A 349 18.02 2.69 -9.82
N GLU A 350 18.57 2.08 -10.86
CA GLU A 350 18.11 2.22 -12.25
C GLU A 350 16.69 1.69 -12.43
N ALA A 351 16.41 0.51 -11.89
CA ALA A 351 15.05 -0.05 -11.88
C ALA A 351 14.05 0.86 -11.16
N PHE A 352 14.45 1.45 -10.03
CA PHE A 352 13.61 2.40 -9.31
C PHE A 352 13.33 3.65 -10.15
N ILE A 353 14.36 4.30 -10.68
CA ILE A 353 14.22 5.52 -11.50
C ILE A 353 13.29 5.26 -12.68
N ALA A 354 13.52 4.17 -13.40
CA ALA A 354 12.74 3.81 -14.57
C ALA A 354 11.27 3.54 -14.24
N GLN A 355 10.97 2.80 -13.15
CA GLN A 355 9.59 2.44 -12.79
C GLN A 355 8.84 3.57 -12.08
N HIS A 356 9.56 4.36 -11.27
CA HIS A 356 8.95 5.42 -10.47
C HIS A 356 8.51 6.61 -11.31
N TYR A 357 9.36 7.08 -12.22
CA TYR A 357 9.10 8.30 -12.99
C TYR A 357 8.31 8.08 -14.28
N ILE A 358 7.87 6.86 -14.59
CA ILE A 358 6.88 6.62 -15.65
C ILE A 358 5.55 7.31 -15.34
N ASP A 359 5.09 7.23 -14.07
CA ASP A 359 3.78 7.76 -13.64
C ASP A 359 3.91 8.94 -12.67
N SER A 360 5.14 9.34 -12.32
CA SER A 360 5.40 10.41 -11.35
C SER A 360 6.11 11.58 -12.01
N VAL A 361 5.84 12.79 -11.51
CA VAL A 361 6.52 14.00 -12.01
C VAL A 361 7.99 13.95 -11.59
N VAL A 362 8.89 14.00 -12.56
CA VAL A 362 10.33 14.08 -12.32
C VAL A 362 10.76 15.53 -12.07
N PRO A 363 11.58 15.82 -11.03
CA PRO A 363 12.16 17.14 -10.84
C PRO A 363 13.34 17.39 -11.79
N PRO A 364 13.75 18.66 -11.99
CA PRO A 364 14.89 19.00 -12.87
C PRO A 364 16.23 18.43 -12.39
N LEU A 365 16.35 18.07 -11.11
CA LEU A 365 17.57 17.53 -10.50
C LEU A 365 17.30 16.23 -9.76
N LEU A 366 18.08 15.20 -10.07
CA LEU A 366 18.19 13.96 -9.32
C LEU A 366 19.58 13.89 -8.67
N VAL A 367 19.62 13.78 -7.36
CA VAL A 367 20.85 13.55 -6.59
C VAL A 367 20.90 12.08 -6.20
N LEU A 368 21.92 11.37 -6.66
CA LEU A 368 21.97 9.91 -6.63
C LEU A 368 23.14 9.41 -5.78
N SER A 369 22.93 8.32 -5.04
CA SER A 369 24.00 7.65 -4.29
C SER A 369 25.04 6.97 -5.19
N HIS A 370 24.65 6.54 -6.39
CA HIS A 370 25.49 5.85 -7.37
C HIS A 370 25.29 6.47 -8.74
N ALA A 371 26.32 6.33 -9.61
CA ALA A 371 26.20 6.68 -11.00
C ALA A 371 25.24 5.69 -11.70
N VAL A 372 24.39 6.21 -12.57
CA VAL A 372 23.44 5.43 -13.37
C VAL A 372 23.73 5.62 -14.87
N ASP A 373 23.20 4.74 -15.71
CA ASP A 373 23.36 4.83 -17.15
C ASP A 373 22.80 6.16 -17.68
N LYS A 374 23.61 6.84 -18.49
CA LYS A 374 23.22 8.10 -19.14
C LYS A 374 21.98 7.92 -20.02
N ASN A 375 21.86 6.79 -20.72
CA ASN A 375 20.72 6.51 -21.58
C ASN A 375 19.40 6.48 -20.81
N LEU A 376 19.41 6.07 -19.53
CA LEU A 376 18.24 6.13 -18.65
C LEU A 376 17.80 7.57 -18.41
N ILE A 377 18.75 8.47 -18.14
CA ILE A 377 18.45 9.88 -17.90
C ILE A 377 17.98 10.58 -19.19
N ASP A 378 18.61 10.27 -20.32
CA ASP A 378 18.20 10.81 -21.63
C ASP A 378 16.77 10.36 -22.00
N ALA A 379 16.44 9.07 -21.77
CA ALA A 379 15.07 8.55 -21.94
C ALA A 379 14.05 9.23 -21.02
N LEU A 380 14.46 9.53 -19.77
CA LEU A 380 13.61 10.23 -18.81
C LEU A 380 13.37 11.69 -19.24
N CYS A 381 14.38 12.37 -19.80
CA CYS A 381 14.22 13.72 -20.37
C CYS A 381 13.24 13.71 -21.55
N GLU A 382 13.36 12.74 -22.44
CA GLU A 382 12.48 12.60 -23.62
C GLU A 382 11.02 12.33 -23.19
N HIS A 383 10.83 11.42 -22.22
CA HIS A 383 9.52 11.06 -21.71
C HIS A 383 8.83 12.22 -20.98
N SER A 384 9.55 12.93 -20.11
CA SER A 384 9.01 14.01 -19.29
C SER A 384 8.88 15.35 -20.01
N GLY A 385 9.59 15.53 -21.13
CA GLY A 385 9.67 16.80 -21.87
C GLY A 385 10.46 17.91 -21.16
N ILE A 386 11.18 17.59 -20.08
CA ILE A 386 12.01 18.53 -19.33
C ILE A 386 13.47 18.05 -19.28
N LYS A 387 14.41 19.00 -19.13
CA LYS A 387 15.82 18.65 -18.92
C LYS A 387 16.03 18.19 -17.47
N VAL A 388 16.33 16.91 -17.30
CA VAL A 388 16.68 16.30 -16.02
C VAL A 388 18.21 16.17 -15.92
N THR A 389 18.77 16.56 -14.79
CA THR A 389 20.20 16.42 -14.49
C THR A 389 20.38 15.42 -13.36
N ALA A 390 21.19 14.38 -13.56
CA ALA A 390 21.58 13.43 -12.54
C ALA A 390 22.97 13.78 -11.97
N GLN A 391 23.10 13.84 -10.64
CA GLN A 391 24.33 14.16 -9.94
C GLN A 391 24.61 13.10 -8.86
N HIS A 392 25.70 12.33 -9.00
CA HIS A 392 26.09 11.28 -8.04
C HIS A 392 27.21 11.69 -7.07
N GLN A 393 27.91 12.79 -7.31
CA GLN A 393 28.95 13.35 -6.43
C GLN A 393 28.63 14.81 -6.11
N PRO A 394 27.57 15.06 -5.32
CA PRO A 394 27.21 16.43 -4.98
C PRO A 394 28.19 17.04 -3.97
N ARG A 395 28.21 18.38 -3.91
CA ARG A 395 28.97 19.18 -2.92
C ARG A 395 28.01 19.94 -2.02
N ASP A 396 28.54 20.51 -0.94
CA ASP A 396 27.86 21.41 -0.02
C ASP A 396 26.50 20.86 0.49
N ALA A 397 25.46 21.63 0.45
CA ALA A 397 24.12 21.27 0.94
C ALA A 397 23.57 19.98 0.31
N ARG A 398 23.79 19.78 -0.98
CA ARG A 398 23.34 18.57 -1.70
C ARG A 398 24.06 17.33 -1.21
N ARG A 399 25.31 17.45 -0.78
CA ARG A 399 26.06 16.36 -0.16
C ARG A 399 25.42 15.98 1.18
N ALA A 400 25.11 16.96 2.00
CA ALA A 400 24.44 16.70 3.28
C ALA A 400 23.06 16.05 3.10
N TRP A 401 22.27 16.47 2.09
CA TRP A 401 21.00 15.79 1.75
C TRP A 401 21.20 14.33 1.36
N LEU A 402 22.22 14.06 0.55
CA LEU A 402 22.53 12.70 0.12
C LEU A 402 22.96 11.83 1.32
N ASP A 403 23.84 12.35 2.20
CA ASP A 403 24.30 11.64 3.39
C ASP A 403 23.15 11.33 4.35
N MET A 404 22.22 12.26 4.57
CA MET A 404 20.98 12.03 5.34
C MET A 404 20.09 10.96 4.67
N CYS A 405 19.94 11.01 3.37
CA CYS A 405 19.14 10.05 2.63
C CYS A 405 19.75 8.64 2.68
N MET A 406 21.08 8.53 2.58
CA MET A 406 21.82 7.27 2.72
C MET A 406 21.66 6.68 4.13
N GLN A 407 21.84 7.50 5.17
CA GLN A 407 21.61 7.07 6.54
C GLN A 407 20.15 6.62 6.77
N GLY A 408 19.19 7.32 6.16
CA GLY A 408 17.78 6.92 6.16
C GLY A 408 17.56 5.55 5.52
N ALA A 409 18.23 5.24 4.40
CA ALA A 409 18.16 3.94 3.74
C ALA A 409 18.73 2.82 4.62
N ASP A 410 19.90 3.04 5.25
CA ASP A 410 20.53 2.09 6.17
C ASP A 410 19.62 1.75 7.36
N ILE A 411 19.09 2.76 8.05
CA ILE A 411 18.21 2.58 9.22
C ILE A 411 16.94 1.80 8.85
N LYS A 412 16.33 2.15 7.70
CA LYS A 412 15.06 1.52 7.28
C LYS A 412 15.26 0.10 6.80
N LEU A 413 16.38 -0.20 6.12
CA LEU A 413 16.73 -1.57 5.73
C LEU A 413 17.08 -2.43 6.96
N ALA A 414 17.89 -1.91 7.89
CA ALA A 414 18.21 -2.62 9.13
C ALA A 414 16.95 -2.93 9.96
N ARG A 415 15.98 -2.00 10.00
CA ARG A 415 14.70 -2.24 10.64
C ARG A 415 13.91 -3.36 9.96
N LEU A 416 13.82 -3.36 8.62
CA LEU A 416 13.15 -4.42 7.86
C LEU A 416 13.76 -5.79 8.15
N LEU A 417 15.10 -5.90 8.08
CA LEU A 417 15.82 -7.16 8.35
C LEU A 417 15.62 -7.63 9.79
N SER A 418 15.62 -6.71 10.76
CA SER A 418 15.34 -7.03 12.15
C SER A 418 13.92 -7.51 12.37
N GLU A 419 12.94 -6.88 11.71
CA GLU A 419 11.52 -7.29 11.78
C GLU A 419 11.32 -8.67 11.15
N GLU A 420 11.92 -8.95 9.98
CA GLU A 420 11.86 -10.26 9.32
C GLU A 420 12.53 -11.34 10.17
N GLY A 421 13.71 -11.10 10.67
CA GLY A 421 14.42 -12.04 11.56
C GLY A 421 13.66 -12.32 12.86
N SER A 422 13.04 -11.29 13.44
CA SER A 422 12.18 -11.45 14.62
C SER A 422 10.95 -12.29 14.34
N GLN A 423 10.31 -12.16 13.17
CA GLN A 423 9.14 -12.97 12.80
C GLN A 423 9.50 -14.44 12.55
N GLN A 424 10.62 -14.71 11.91
CA GLN A 424 11.14 -16.09 11.75
C GLN A 424 11.43 -16.73 13.09
N ALA A 425 12.10 -15.99 14.00
CA ALA A 425 12.37 -16.48 15.35
C ALA A 425 11.08 -16.77 16.14
N ARG A 426 10.04 -15.93 16.01
CA ARG A 426 8.73 -16.16 16.63
C ARG A 426 8.04 -17.40 16.07
N THR A 427 8.08 -17.59 14.73
CA THR A 427 7.51 -18.78 14.09
C THR A 427 8.20 -20.04 14.58
N ARG A 428 9.52 -20.06 14.60
CA ARG A 428 10.30 -21.20 15.11
C ARG A 428 9.96 -21.49 16.57
N ALA A 429 9.95 -20.46 17.43
CA ALA A 429 9.62 -20.61 18.83
C ALA A 429 8.21 -21.20 19.08
N LEU A 430 7.23 -20.86 18.22
CA LEU A 430 5.88 -21.42 18.30
C LEU A 430 5.88 -22.90 17.89
N VAL A 431 6.53 -23.25 16.79
CA VAL A 431 6.65 -24.63 16.31
C VAL A 431 7.37 -25.51 17.34
N ASP A 432 8.48 -25.01 17.89
CA ASP A 432 9.24 -25.72 18.94
C ASP A 432 8.44 -25.88 20.24
N ALA A 433 7.71 -24.84 20.67
CA ALA A 433 6.90 -24.88 21.89
C ALA A 433 5.70 -25.84 21.79
N LEU A 434 5.22 -26.12 20.58
CA LEU A 434 4.12 -27.05 20.31
C LEU A 434 4.58 -28.44 19.86
N ASP A 435 5.91 -28.65 19.78
CA ASP A 435 6.53 -29.89 19.29
C ASP A 435 5.95 -30.37 17.94
N MET A 436 5.80 -29.41 17.00
CA MET A 436 5.19 -29.68 15.69
C MET A 436 6.23 -30.16 14.69
N PRO A 437 5.98 -31.24 13.93
CA PRO A 437 6.90 -31.77 12.94
C PRO A 437 6.87 -30.94 11.64
N VAL A 438 7.32 -29.67 11.71
CA VAL A 438 7.36 -28.76 10.57
C VAL A 438 8.79 -28.66 10.02
N GLU A 439 9.02 -29.20 8.81
CA GLU A 439 10.33 -29.14 8.16
C GLU A 439 10.61 -27.77 7.52
N ASP A 440 9.60 -27.14 6.94
CA ASP A 440 9.70 -25.87 6.22
C ASP A 440 8.83 -24.78 6.88
N LEU A 441 9.49 -23.92 7.65
CA LEU A 441 8.84 -22.80 8.34
C LEU A 441 8.26 -21.73 7.40
N GLU A 442 8.76 -21.61 6.17
CA GLU A 442 8.18 -20.71 5.15
C GLU A 442 6.76 -21.14 4.75
N ASN A 443 6.51 -22.44 4.78
CA ASN A 443 5.22 -23.02 4.47
C ASN A 443 4.30 -23.20 5.68
N PHE A 444 4.80 -22.91 6.89
CA PHE A 444 4.00 -22.99 8.11
C PHE A 444 2.84 -22.01 8.08
N ARG A 445 1.61 -22.56 8.20
CA ARG A 445 0.37 -21.82 8.05
C ARG A 445 -0.49 -21.89 9.31
N VAL A 446 -0.87 -20.72 9.82
CA VAL A 446 -1.81 -20.57 10.93
C VAL A 446 -3.06 -19.84 10.46
N GLU A 447 -4.23 -20.39 10.78
CA GLU A 447 -5.52 -19.70 10.62
C GLU A 447 -6.10 -19.39 11.99
N CYS A 448 -6.56 -18.16 12.22
CA CYS A 448 -7.18 -17.77 13.49
C CYS A 448 -8.60 -17.28 13.26
N PHE A 449 -9.51 -17.79 14.10
CA PHE A 449 -10.94 -17.46 14.06
C PHE A 449 -11.36 -16.64 15.28
N ASP A 450 -12.11 -15.57 15.02
CA ASP A 450 -12.74 -14.72 16.03
C ASP A 450 -14.22 -14.54 15.71
N ILE A 451 -15.07 -14.67 16.73
CA ILE A 451 -16.52 -14.44 16.64
C ILE A 451 -16.84 -13.09 17.27
N SER A 452 -17.51 -12.24 16.51
CA SER A 452 -17.87 -10.92 16.96
C SER A 452 -19.37 -10.66 16.81
N HIS A 453 -19.99 -10.11 17.85
CA HIS A 453 -21.41 -9.76 17.89
C HIS A 453 -21.62 -8.26 17.75
N THR A 454 -22.62 -7.89 16.96
CA THR A 454 -23.18 -6.54 16.99
C THR A 454 -24.33 -6.55 17.99
N ALA A 455 -24.33 -5.67 18.99
CA ALA A 455 -25.43 -5.59 19.96
C ALA A 455 -26.78 -5.60 19.24
N GLY A 456 -27.40 -6.77 19.16
CA GLY A 456 -28.79 -7.02 18.76
C GLY A 456 -29.07 -7.46 17.32
N GLU A 457 -28.13 -7.43 16.34
CA GLU A 457 -28.59 -7.59 14.95
C GLU A 457 -27.79 -8.51 14.02
N ALA A 458 -26.51 -8.79 14.24
CA ALA A 458 -25.78 -9.69 13.35
C ALA A 458 -24.51 -10.26 13.99
N THR A 459 -24.33 -11.58 13.89
CA THR A 459 -23.10 -12.28 14.23
C THR A 459 -22.22 -12.40 12.98
N GLN A 460 -20.93 -12.08 13.11
CA GLN A 460 -19.96 -12.23 12.06
C GLN A 460 -18.72 -12.96 12.58
N ALA A 461 -18.25 -13.95 11.83
CA ALA A 461 -16.97 -14.61 12.09
C ALA A 461 -15.90 -14.06 11.17
N SER A 462 -14.68 -13.91 11.67
CA SER A 462 -13.50 -13.56 10.92
C SER A 462 -12.48 -14.69 10.92
N CYS A 463 -11.79 -14.86 9.81
CA CYS A 463 -10.65 -15.76 9.65
C CYS A 463 -9.49 -14.95 9.12
N VAL A 464 -8.38 -14.92 9.85
CA VAL A 464 -7.11 -14.35 9.40
C VAL A 464 -6.10 -15.46 9.16
N VAL A 465 -5.12 -15.18 8.31
CA VAL A 465 -4.12 -16.15 7.87
C VAL A 465 -2.73 -15.60 8.11
N PHE A 466 -1.87 -16.39 8.75
CA PHE A 466 -0.45 -16.18 8.89
C PHE A 466 0.30 -17.27 8.12
N GLU A 467 1.21 -16.89 7.24
CA GLU A 467 2.02 -17.80 6.40
C GLU A 467 3.24 -17.05 5.88
N ALA A 468 4.35 -17.73 5.62
CA ALA A 468 5.61 -17.11 5.19
C ALA A 468 6.04 -15.97 6.16
N HIS A 469 6.00 -16.26 7.45
CA HIS A 469 6.36 -15.36 8.57
C HIS A 469 5.62 -14.02 8.61
N LYS A 470 4.45 -13.89 7.98
CA LYS A 470 3.66 -12.66 7.94
C LYS A 470 2.16 -12.89 7.83
N MET A 471 1.40 -11.89 8.22
CA MET A 471 -0.06 -11.89 8.04
C MET A 471 -0.41 -11.72 6.56
N GLN A 472 -1.25 -12.63 6.02
CA GLN A 472 -1.65 -12.69 4.61
C GLN A 472 -3.03 -12.04 4.41
N SER A 473 -3.10 -10.72 4.38
CA SER A 473 -4.37 -9.96 4.34
C SER A 473 -5.26 -10.28 3.11
N ALA A 474 -4.66 -10.68 1.98
CA ALA A 474 -5.39 -11.10 0.78
C ALA A 474 -6.18 -12.41 1.00
N GLN A 475 -5.77 -13.22 1.97
CA GLN A 475 -6.40 -14.50 2.30
C GLN A 475 -7.41 -14.40 3.44
N TYR A 476 -7.58 -13.22 4.07
CA TYR A 476 -8.57 -13.03 5.13
C TYR A 476 -9.98 -13.22 4.61
N ARG A 477 -10.86 -13.79 5.43
CA ARG A 477 -12.25 -14.03 5.08
C ARG A 477 -13.17 -13.61 6.21
N ARG A 478 -14.34 -13.09 5.84
CA ARG A 478 -15.46 -12.80 6.74
C ARG A 478 -16.62 -13.69 6.38
N TYR A 479 -17.31 -14.18 7.41
CA TYR A 479 -18.45 -15.05 7.28
C TYR A 479 -19.64 -14.41 7.98
N ASN A 480 -20.71 -14.14 7.25
CA ASN A 480 -21.99 -13.79 7.86
C ASN A 480 -22.58 -15.07 8.44
N ILE A 481 -22.96 -15.01 9.70
CA ILE A 481 -23.59 -16.11 10.44
C ILE A 481 -25.09 -15.85 10.45
N GLU A 482 -25.88 -16.83 10.08
CA GLU A 482 -27.32 -16.73 9.91
C GLU A 482 -28.03 -17.88 10.64
N GLY A 483 -29.26 -17.64 11.11
CA GLY A 483 -30.10 -18.71 11.70
C GLY A 483 -29.68 -19.19 13.10
N ILE A 484 -28.89 -18.38 13.83
CA ILE A 484 -28.51 -18.66 15.22
C ILE A 484 -29.10 -17.63 16.20
N THR A 485 -29.27 -18.04 17.46
CA THR A 485 -29.62 -17.10 18.51
C THR A 485 -28.52 -16.06 18.72
N GLY A 486 -28.90 -14.79 18.86
CA GLY A 486 -27.90 -13.73 19.10
C GLY A 486 -27.10 -13.99 20.37
N GLY A 487 -25.76 -14.02 20.27
CA GLY A 487 -24.86 -14.32 21.40
C GLY A 487 -24.44 -15.79 21.53
N ASP A 488 -24.87 -16.67 20.62
CA ASP A 488 -24.43 -18.06 20.59
C ASP A 488 -23.13 -18.21 19.82
N ASP A 489 -21.98 -17.99 20.50
CA ASP A 489 -20.63 -18.13 19.94
C ASP A 489 -20.32 -19.56 19.49
N TYR A 490 -20.93 -20.56 20.13
CA TYR A 490 -20.69 -21.96 19.83
C TYR A 490 -21.30 -22.36 18.48
N ALA A 491 -22.58 -22.01 18.26
CA ALA A 491 -23.23 -22.23 16.98
C ALA A 491 -22.56 -21.42 15.85
N ALA A 492 -22.10 -20.21 16.14
CA ALA A 492 -21.35 -19.38 15.19
C ALA A 492 -20.03 -20.03 14.79
N MET A 493 -19.25 -20.53 15.76
CA MET A 493 -18.00 -21.23 15.52
C MET A 493 -18.21 -22.49 14.70
N ARG A 494 -19.21 -23.31 15.03
CA ARG A 494 -19.58 -24.49 14.25
C ARG A 494 -19.87 -24.13 12.80
N GLN A 495 -20.69 -23.11 12.57
CA GLN A 495 -21.07 -22.70 11.21
C GLN A 495 -19.88 -22.23 10.37
N VAL A 496 -18.98 -21.43 10.94
CA VAL A 496 -17.82 -20.90 10.20
C VAL A 496 -16.81 -22.00 9.86
N LEU A 497 -16.49 -22.88 10.81
CA LEU A 497 -15.54 -23.97 10.60
C LEU A 497 -16.08 -24.99 9.57
N THR A 498 -17.36 -25.36 9.67
CA THR A 498 -18.01 -26.24 8.68
C THR A 498 -17.96 -25.62 7.27
N ARG A 499 -18.26 -24.33 7.14
CA ARG A 499 -18.20 -23.61 5.83
C ARG A 499 -16.78 -23.49 5.28
N ARG A 500 -15.79 -23.28 6.14
CA ARG A 500 -14.38 -23.14 5.75
C ARG A 500 -13.80 -24.49 5.35
N TYR A 501 -13.81 -25.42 6.28
CA TYR A 501 -13.11 -26.70 6.10
C TYR A 501 -13.91 -27.73 5.28
N GLY A 502 -15.24 -27.67 5.29
CA GLY A 502 -16.04 -28.47 4.39
C GLY A 502 -15.76 -28.19 2.90
N LYS A 503 -15.53 -26.92 2.54
CA LYS A 503 -15.11 -26.56 1.19
C LYS A 503 -13.69 -27.05 0.87
N LEU A 504 -12.77 -26.98 1.82
CA LEU A 504 -11.40 -27.46 1.63
C LEU A 504 -11.36 -28.98 1.47
N MET A 505 -12.12 -29.73 2.29
CA MET A 505 -12.25 -31.18 2.17
C MET A 505 -12.89 -31.60 0.84
N ALA A 506 -13.94 -30.91 0.40
CA ALA A 506 -14.56 -31.17 -0.89
C ALA A 506 -13.58 -30.92 -2.06
N ALA A 507 -12.78 -29.86 -1.98
CA ALA A 507 -11.76 -29.55 -2.98
C ALA A 507 -10.61 -30.59 -2.98
N ALA A 508 -10.18 -31.03 -1.80
CA ALA A 508 -9.15 -32.07 -1.65
C ALA A 508 -9.63 -33.41 -2.24
N LYS A 509 -10.83 -33.84 -1.91
CA LYS A 509 -11.44 -35.08 -2.48
C LYS A 509 -11.60 -35.01 -4.00
N ALA A 510 -11.98 -33.82 -4.52
CA ALA A 510 -12.08 -33.64 -5.98
C ALA A 510 -10.69 -33.70 -6.67
N ALA A 511 -9.65 -33.16 -6.01
CA ALA A 511 -8.28 -33.24 -6.53
C ALA A 511 -7.69 -34.66 -6.51
N GLU A 512 -8.03 -35.45 -5.50
CA GLU A 512 -7.67 -36.89 -5.45
C GLU A 512 -8.30 -37.70 -6.62
N ILE A 513 -9.53 -37.35 -6.98
CA ILE A 513 -10.26 -38.01 -8.08
C ILE A 513 -9.69 -37.58 -9.44
N ASP A 514 -9.39 -36.30 -9.63
CA ASP A 514 -8.92 -35.73 -10.91
C ASP A 514 -7.40 -35.88 -11.13
N GLY A 515 -6.63 -36.32 -10.11
CA GLY A 515 -5.17 -36.50 -10.18
C GLY A 515 -4.37 -35.17 -10.36
N SER A 516 -5.01 -34.01 -10.22
CA SER A 516 -4.36 -32.70 -10.35
C SER A 516 -4.54 -31.84 -9.11
N PRO A 517 -3.45 -31.38 -8.49
CA PRO A 517 -3.56 -30.46 -7.35
C PRO A 517 -4.15 -29.12 -7.81
N LYS A 518 -5.39 -28.82 -7.39
CA LYS A 518 -6.00 -27.51 -7.64
C LYS A 518 -5.27 -26.44 -6.80
N PRO A 519 -4.76 -25.38 -7.40
CA PRO A 519 -4.16 -24.29 -6.64
C PRO A 519 -5.21 -23.63 -5.73
N GLY A 520 -4.97 -23.64 -4.41
CA GLY A 520 -5.80 -22.89 -3.44
C GLY A 520 -6.37 -23.68 -2.26
N ALA A 521 -6.21 -25.00 -2.19
CA ALA A 521 -6.70 -25.83 -1.07
C ALA A 521 -5.54 -26.24 -0.13
N LYS A 522 -4.86 -25.25 0.48
CA LYS A 522 -3.84 -25.53 1.49
C LYS A 522 -4.50 -25.59 2.87
N PHE A 523 -4.36 -26.71 3.58
CA PHE A 523 -4.76 -26.83 4.96
C PHE A 523 -3.78 -26.06 5.87
N PRO A 524 -4.26 -25.49 7.00
CA PRO A 524 -3.36 -24.92 8.00
C PRO A 524 -2.67 -26.03 8.78
N ASP A 525 -1.46 -25.71 9.28
CA ASP A 525 -0.74 -26.54 10.23
C ASP A 525 -1.25 -26.30 11.67
N LEU A 526 -1.84 -25.12 11.91
CA LEU A 526 -2.42 -24.75 13.21
C LEU A 526 -3.69 -23.90 13.02
N VAL A 527 -4.76 -24.24 13.73
CA VAL A 527 -6.00 -23.47 13.80
C VAL A 527 -6.14 -22.89 15.19
N LEU A 528 -6.03 -21.58 15.30
CA LEU A 528 -6.28 -20.86 16.54
C LEU A 528 -7.73 -20.42 16.63
N VAL A 529 -8.33 -20.64 17.81
CA VAL A 529 -9.67 -20.18 18.13
C VAL A 529 -9.56 -19.20 19.30
N ASP A 530 -10.04 -17.95 19.10
CA ASP A 530 -10.05 -16.95 20.18
C ASP A 530 -11.17 -17.30 21.18
N GLY A 531 -10.84 -18.20 22.11
CA GLY A 531 -11.76 -18.68 23.15
C GLY A 531 -11.27 -19.90 23.89
N GLY A 532 -11.94 -20.16 25.02
CA GLY A 532 -11.60 -21.26 25.93
C GLY A 532 -12.22 -22.60 25.52
N LYS A 533 -12.24 -23.54 26.47
CA LYS A 533 -12.66 -24.95 26.30
C LYS A 533 -13.96 -25.15 25.53
N GLY A 534 -14.95 -24.28 25.69
CA GLY A 534 -16.25 -24.43 25.03
C GLY A 534 -16.17 -24.24 23.51
N GLN A 535 -15.44 -23.22 23.03
CA GLN A 535 -15.26 -22.99 21.58
C GLN A 535 -14.34 -24.05 20.95
N VAL A 536 -13.34 -24.52 21.69
CA VAL A 536 -12.48 -25.65 21.29
C VAL A 536 -13.29 -26.95 21.16
N SER A 537 -14.27 -27.19 22.07
CA SER A 537 -15.16 -28.35 21.96
C SER A 537 -16.00 -28.32 20.70
N MET A 538 -16.52 -27.16 20.31
CA MET A 538 -17.25 -27.02 19.03
C MET A 538 -16.34 -27.25 17.82
N ALA A 539 -15.14 -26.73 17.83
CA ALA A 539 -14.16 -26.97 16.80
C ALA A 539 -13.81 -28.48 16.67
N ARG A 540 -13.65 -29.15 17.83
CA ARG A 540 -13.43 -30.59 17.91
C ARG A 540 -14.58 -31.39 17.24
N GLU A 541 -15.82 -31.05 17.53
CA GLU A 541 -16.98 -31.72 16.92
C GLU A 541 -16.95 -31.60 15.39
N VAL A 542 -16.78 -30.39 14.87
CA VAL A 542 -16.71 -30.12 13.42
C VAL A 542 -15.55 -30.89 12.75
N PHE A 543 -14.36 -30.89 13.36
CA PHE A 543 -13.21 -31.58 12.78
C PHE A 543 -13.39 -33.10 12.83
N THR A 544 -14.01 -33.62 13.89
CA THR A 544 -14.38 -35.04 13.97
C THR A 544 -15.38 -35.41 12.86
N GLU A 545 -16.41 -34.60 12.64
CA GLU A 545 -17.41 -34.81 11.56
C GLU A 545 -16.78 -34.77 10.17
N LEU A 546 -15.79 -33.91 9.95
CA LEU A 546 -15.09 -33.75 8.68
C LEU A 546 -13.91 -34.72 8.49
N GLY A 547 -13.54 -35.47 9.52
CA GLY A 547 -12.39 -36.39 9.48
C GLY A 547 -11.03 -35.66 9.43
N ILE A 548 -10.92 -34.47 10.03
CA ILE A 548 -9.70 -33.66 10.08
C ILE A 548 -8.98 -33.92 11.42
N ASP A 549 -7.66 -33.86 11.43
CA ASP A 549 -6.83 -34.06 12.61
C ASP A 549 -7.16 -33.02 13.70
N LEU A 550 -7.47 -33.52 14.89
CA LEU A 550 -7.79 -32.70 16.07
C LEU A 550 -6.55 -32.01 16.66
N GLY A 551 -5.35 -32.53 16.40
CA GLY A 551 -4.09 -31.95 16.85
C GLY A 551 -3.81 -30.57 16.26
N LEU A 552 -4.49 -30.19 15.18
CA LEU A 552 -4.35 -28.90 14.53
C LEU A 552 -5.07 -27.75 15.27
N ILE A 553 -5.97 -28.05 16.23
CA ILE A 553 -6.81 -27.03 16.88
C ILE A 553 -6.24 -26.66 18.24
N ALA A 554 -6.01 -25.37 18.43
CA ALA A 554 -5.67 -24.79 19.73
C ALA A 554 -6.55 -23.58 20.04
N GLY A 555 -7.17 -23.60 21.20
CA GLY A 555 -7.89 -22.44 21.76
C GLY A 555 -6.94 -21.57 22.56
N VAL A 556 -7.06 -20.28 22.44
CA VAL A 556 -6.29 -19.30 23.22
C VAL A 556 -7.14 -18.88 24.41
N GLU A 557 -6.84 -19.45 25.58
CA GLU A 557 -7.53 -19.14 26.83
C GLU A 557 -6.78 -18.05 27.60
N LYS A 558 -7.50 -17.08 28.14
CA LYS A 558 -6.92 -16.07 29.03
C LYS A 558 -6.65 -16.71 30.38
N GLY A 559 -5.40 -16.72 30.82
CA GLY A 559 -4.99 -17.29 32.09
C GLY A 559 -5.66 -16.66 33.31
N GLU A 560 -5.35 -17.19 34.52
CA GLU A 560 -5.97 -16.76 35.77
C GLU A 560 -5.96 -15.23 35.94
N GLY A 561 -7.12 -14.68 36.25
CA GLY A 561 -7.32 -13.24 36.46
C GLY A 561 -7.42 -12.40 35.16
N ARG A 562 -7.53 -13.02 33.99
CA ARG A 562 -7.64 -12.35 32.66
C ARG A 562 -6.50 -11.37 32.36
N LYS A 563 -5.31 -11.62 32.91
CA LYS A 563 -4.13 -10.78 32.68
C LYS A 563 -3.50 -11.10 31.34
N VAL A 564 -3.17 -10.08 30.58
CA VAL A 564 -2.40 -10.19 29.32
C VAL A 564 -1.01 -10.76 29.63
N GLY A 565 -0.56 -11.74 28.84
CA GLY A 565 0.72 -12.39 29.01
C GLY A 565 0.69 -13.71 29.80
N LEU A 566 -0.51 -14.17 30.20
CA LEU A 566 -0.73 -15.46 30.87
C LEU A 566 -1.66 -16.35 30.04
N GLU A 567 -1.67 -16.18 28.74
CA GLU A 567 -2.47 -17.00 27.83
C GLU A 567 -1.96 -18.44 27.82
N GLU A 568 -2.91 -19.39 27.84
CA GLU A 568 -2.68 -20.82 27.73
C GLU A 568 -3.30 -21.35 26.45
N LEU A 569 -2.62 -22.30 25.81
CA LEU A 569 -3.17 -23.02 24.66
C LEU A 569 -3.85 -24.30 25.13
N VAL A 570 -5.13 -24.45 24.73
CA VAL A 570 -5.98 -25.61 25.02
C VAL A 570 -6.21 -26.36 23.73
N PHE A 571 -5.90 -27.65 23.67
CA PHE A 571 -5.99 -28.47 22.47
C PHE A 571 -7.26 -29.32 22.40
N ALA A 572 -7.73 -29.54 21.18
CA ALA A 572 -8.93 -30.33 20.93
C ALA A 572 -8.70 -31.84 21.02
N ASP A 573 -7.47 -32.32 20.86
CA ASP A 573 -7.08 -33.74 20.97
C ASP A 573 -7.01 -34.25 22.42
N GLY A 574 -7.09 -33.37 23.40
CA GLY A 574 -7.09 -33.71 24.83
C GLY A 574 -5.71 -33.77 25.47
N ARG A 575 -4.64 -33.38 24.76
CA ARG A 575 -3.32 -33.19 25.38
C ARG A 575 -3.36 -32.07 26.42
N ASP A 576 -2.35 -32.06 27.28
CA ASP A 576 -2.23 -31.06 28.33
C ASP A 576 -2.13 -29.65 27.77
N LYS A 577 -2.61 -28.66 28.53
CA LYS A 577 -2.48 -27.24 28.18
C LYS A 577 -1.00 -26.85 28.10
N VAL A 578 -0.67 -26.03 27.12
CA VAL A 578 0.67 -25.48 26.95
C VAL A 578 0.68 -24.02 27.40
N TYR A 579 1.51 -23.72 28.37
CA TYR A 579 1.84 -22.36 28.79
C TYR A 579 3.09 -21.88 28.05
N LEU A 580 2.93 -20.85 27.20
CA LEU A 580 4.00 -20.37 26.33
C LEU A 580 5.05 -19.51 27.05
N GLY A 581 4.76 -19.04 28.29
CA GLY A 581 5.65 -18.14 29.03
C GLY A 581 5.42 -16.66 28.67
N LYS A 582 5.46 -15.79 29.70
CA LYS A 582 5.07 -14.39 29.60
C LYS A 582 5.84 -13.56 28.57
N ASP A 583 7.12 -13.84 28.38
CA ASP A 583 8.02 -13.09 27.50
C ASP A 583 8.51 -13.94 26.31
N SER A 584 7.81 -15.05 26.00
CA SER A 584 8.24 -15.94 24.93
C SER A 584 7.90 -15.38 23.55
N ALA A 585 8.78 -15.63 22.60
CA ALA A 585 8.56 -15.28 21.19
C ALA A 585 7.34 -16.00 20.60
N ALA A 586 7.04 -17.22 21.06
CA ALA A 586 5.85 -17.99 20.69
C ALA A 586 4.55 -17.29 21.12
N LEU A 587 4.48 -16.84 22.37
CA LEU A 587 3.31 -16.09 22.87
C LEU A 587 3.11 -14.78 22.11
N MET A 588 4.20 -14.07 21.80
CA MET A 588 4.13 -12.84 20.99
C MET A 588 3.51 -13.09 19.62
N LEU A 589 3.83 -14.22 18.97
CA LEU A 589 3.22 -14.57 17.67
C LEU A 589 1.74 -14.91 17.82
N VAL A 590 1.36 -15.74 18.78
CA VAL A 590 -0.05 -16.09 19.04
C VAL A 590 -0.86 -14.84 19.34
N ALA A 591 -0.36 -13.95 20.19
CA ALA A 591 -1.02 -12.68 20.50
C ALA A 591 -1.18 -11.79 19.26
N GLN A 592 -0.12 -11.68 18.43
CA GLN A 592 -0.16 -10.93 17.18
C GLN A 592 -1.25 -11.44 16.23
N ILE A 593 -1.34 -12.75 16.03
CA ILE A 593 -2.33 -13.37 15.13
C ILE A 593 -3.75 -13.19 15.69
N ARG A 594 -3.94 -13.38 16.99
CA ARG A 594 -5.22 -13.19 17.67
C ARG A 594 -5.70 -11.72 17.59
N ASP A 595 -4.83 -10.77 17.93
CA ASP A 595 -5.16 -9.35 17.92
C ASP A 595 -5.50 -8.87 16.50
N GLU A 596 -4.86 -9.44 15.49
CA GLU A 596 -5.19 -9.17 14.09
C GLU A 596 -6.58 -9.74 13.71
N ALA A 597 -6.93 -10.95 14.18
CA ALA A 597 -8.27 -11.52 13.98
C ALA A 597 -9.35 -10.61 14.60
N HIS A 598 -9.13 -10.17 15.82
CA HIS A 598 -10.02 -9.25 16.53
C HIS A 598 -10.12 -7.88 15.82
N ARG A 599 -8.99 -7.30 15.40
CA ARG A 599 -8.94 -6.04 14.63
C ARG A 599 -9.72 -6.15 13.31
N PHE A 600 -9.55 -7.27 12.59
CA PHE A 600 -10.24 -7.52 11.33
C PHE A 600 -11.76 -7.68 11.53
N ALA A 601 -12.18 -8.35 12.58
CA ALA A 601 -13.58 -8.47 12.97
C ALA A 601 -14.22 -7.11 13.28
N ILE A 602 -13.59 -6.28 14.14
CA ILE A 602 -14.08 -4.94 14.50
C ILE A 602 -14.22 -4.03 13.27
N THR A 603 -13.24 -4.06 12.35
CA THR A 603 -13.31 -3.26 11.11
C THR A 603 -14.46 -3.69 10.22
N GLY A 604 -14.76 -4.98 10.14
CA GLY A 604 -15.94 -5.51 9.43
C GLY A 604 -17.25 -5.02 10.00
N MET A 605 -17.38 -5.07 11.32
CA MET A 605 -18.57 -4.59 12.01
C MET A 605 -18.79 -3.08 11.84
N ARG A 606 -17.74 -2.28 11.91
CA ARG A 606 -17.83 -0.82 11.66
C ARG A 606 -18.27 -0.53 10.22
N ALA A 607 -17.76 -1.24 9.23
CA ALA A 607 -18.18 -1.12 7.84
C ALA A 607 -19.64 -1.54 7.65
N LYS A 608 -20.07 -2.64 8.27
CA LYS A 608 -21.46 -3.11 8.23
C LYS A 608 -22.42 -2.13 8.93
N ARG A 609 -22.04 -1.59 10.09
CA ARG A 609 -22.81 -0.51 10.76
C ARG A 609 -22.91 0.74 9.91
N ALA A 610 -21.85 1.13 9.21
CA ALA A 610 -21.87 2.25 8.28
C ALA A 610 -22.81 1.96 7.11
N SER A 611 -22.78 0.75 6.54
CA SER A 611 -23.67 0.35 5.43
C SER A 611 -25.13 0.20 5.88
N VAL A 612 -25.40 -0.31 7.09
CA VAL A 612 -26.75 -0.36 7.67
C VAL A 612 -27.27 1.05 7.98
N ARG A 613 -26.40 1.97 8.41
CA ARG A 613 -26.75 3.39 8.55
C ARG A 613 -26.97 4.10 7.22
N THR A 614 -26.38 3.60 6.13
CA THR A 614 -26.52 4.16 4.78
C THR A 614 -27.47 3.36 3.89
N GLY A 615 -27.75 2.10 4.17
CA GLY A 615 -28.54 1.19 3.36
C GLY A 615 -29.79 0.72 4.10
N GLY A 616 -30.93 1.31 3.96
CA GLY A 616 -32.18 0.89 4.59
C GLY A 616 -32.79 1.94 5.51
N SER A 617 -32.78 3.19 5.09
CA SER A 617 -33.66 4.18 5.72
C SER A 617 -35.05 4.07 5.08
N LYS A 618 -36.10 4.19 5.86
CA LYS A 618 -37.49 4.36 5.36
C LYS A 618 -37.60 5.38 4.21
N LEU A 619 -36.57 6.23 4.02
CA LEU A 619 -36.39 7.14 2.91
C LEU A 619 -36.18 6.44 1.53
N GLU A 620 -35.67 5.21 1.49
CA GLU A 620 -35.51 4.45 0.24
C GLU A 620 -36.80 3.76 -0.19
N ASP A 621 -37.70 3.53 0.76
CA ASP A 621 -39.00 2.92 0.52
C ASP A 621 -40.01 3.96 0.00
N VAL A 622 -39.66 5.27 0.00
CA VAL A 622 -40.52 6.35 -0.50
C VAL A 622 -40.40 6.45 -2.02
N PRO A 623 -41.50 6.19 -2.77
CA PRO A 623 -41.49 6.33 -4.23
C PRO A 623 -41.02 7.71 -4.65
N GLY A 624 -40.06 7.78 -5.58
CA GLY A 624 -39.52 9.07 -6.07
C GLY A 624 -38.30 9.62 -5.33
N VAL A 625 -37.86 8.99 -4.21
CA VAL A 625 -36.61 9.30 -3.49
C VAL A 625 -35.50 8.38 -3.99
N GLY A 626 -34.89 8.74 -5.12
CA GLY A 626 -33.71 8.03 -5.61
C GLY A 626 -32.41 8.41 -4.87
N PRO A 627 -31.28 7.70 -5.13
CA PRO A 627 -30.00 7.88 -4.41
C PRO A 627 -29.49 9.32 -4.38
N LYS A 628 -29.70 10.09 -5.44
CA LYS A 628 -29.31 11.51 -5.54
C LYS A 628 -30.13 12.42 -4.61
N LYS A 629 -31.46 12.26 -4.58
CA LYS A 629 -32.35 13.04 -3.72
C LYS A 629 -32.11 12.69 -2.24
N ARG A 630 -31.93 11.41 -1.94
CA ARG A 630 -31.57 10.93 -0.60
C ARG A 630 -30.24 11.55 -0.11
N ALA A 631 -29.21 11.54 -0.93
CA ALA A 631 -27.92 12.16 -0.57
C ALA A 631 -28.08 13.64 -0.21
N LYS A 632 -28.88 14.39 -1.00
CA LYS A 632 -29.17 15.81 -0.74
C LYS A 632 -29.94 16.02 0.57
N LEU A 633 -30.96 15.20 0.84
CA LEU A 633 -31.72 15.25 2.09
C LEU A 633 -30.85 14.96 3.31
N LEU A 634 -30.06 13.89 3.27
CA LEU A 634 -29.15 13.52 4.36
C LEU A 634 -28.04 14.55 4.59
N GLN A 635 -27.55 15.17 3.52
CA GLN A 635 -26.54 16.22 3.58
C GLN A 635 -27.11 17.52 4.19
N ARG A 636 -28.35 17.87 3.82
CA ARG A 636 -29.02 19.09 4.30
C ARG A 636 -29.40 19.00 5.77
N PHE A 637 -29.93 17.86 6.22
CA PHE A 637 -30.48 17.68 7.56
C PHE A 637 -29.60 16.88 8.51
N GLY A 638 -28.37 16.49 8.09
CA GLY A 638 -27.37 15.85 8.95
C GLY A 638 -27.68 14.39 9.31
N GLY A 639 -28.60 13.72 8.57
CA GLY A 639 -28.96 12.33 8.77
C GLY A 639 -30.48 12.06 8.74
N VAL A 640 -30.87 10.78 8.78
CA VAL A 640 -32.28 10.36 8.68
C VAL A 640 -33.13 10.94 9.83
N ARG A 641 -32.59 11.04 11.05
CA ARG A 641 -33.28 11.69 12.18
C ARG A 641 -33.55 13.17 11.92
N GLY A 642 -32.59 13.89 11.30
CA GLY A 642 -32.77 15.27 10.93
C GLY A 642 -33.84 15.45 9.84
N VAL A 643 -33.90 14.53 8.87
CA VAL A 643 -34.99 14.51 7.86
C VAL A 643 -36.34 14.22 8.49
N GLY A 644 -36.40 13.28 9.45
CA GLY A 644 -37.62 12.97 10.21
C GLY A 644 -38.10 14.12 11.14
N SER A 645 -37.19 15.00 11.57
CA SER A 645 -37.55 16.16 12.41
C SER A 645 -37.85 17.42 11.58
N ALA A 646 -37.67 17.38 10.24
CA ALA A 646 -37.87 18.50 9.34
C ALA A 646 -39.38 18.64 8.98
N SER A 647 -39.86 19.87 8.90
CA SER A 647 -41.21 20.14 8.40
C SER A 647 -41.30 19.92 6.87
N VAL A 648 -42.51 19.82 6.33
CA VAL A 648 -42.73 19.70 4.90
C VAL A 648 -42.14 20.92 4.16
N GLU A 649 -42.23 22.10 4.77
CA GLU A 649 -41.67 23.35 4.26
C GLU A 649 -40.13 23.29 4.19
N ASP A 650 -39.47 22.70 5.20
CA ASP A 650 -38.01 22.52 5.21
C ASP A 650 -37.58 21.51 4.14
N LEU A 651 -38.32 20.43 3.96
CA LEU A 651 -38.02 19.39 2.96
C LEU A 651 -38.09 19.93 1.52
N ILE A 652 -39.02 20.84 1.23
CA ILE A 652 -39.16 21.50 -0.08
C ILE A 652 -37.95 22.38 -0.41
N THR A 653 -37.21 22.87 0.57
CA THR A 653 -36.01 23.69 0.34
C THR A 653 -34.84 22.89 -0.31
N VAL A 654 -34.97 21.57 -0.38
CA VAL A 654 -33.97 20.71 -1.01
C VAL A 654 -34.23 20.60 -2.51
N ASP A 655 -33.26 20.98 -3.32
CA ASP A 655 -33.37 20.96 -4.78
C ASP A 655 -33.77 19.58 -5.32
N GLY A 656 -34.87 19.54 -6.08
CA GLY A 656 -35.43 18.32 -6.67
C GLY A 656 -36.47 17.62 -5.79
N ILE A 657 -36.89 18.21 -4.68
CA ILE A 657 -38.01 17.74 -3.84
C ILE A 657 -39.24 18.60 -4.11
N SER A 658 -40.30 18.01 -4.68
CA SER A 658 -41.59 18.65 -4.85
C SER A 658 -42.38 18.60 -3.52
N ARG A 659 -43.43 19.44 -3.42
CA ARG A 659 -44.31 19.47 -2.26
C ARG A 659 -44.97 18.10 -1.99
N GLU A 660 -45.43 17.44 -3.04
CA GLU A 660 -46.02 16.10 -2.96
C GLU A 660 -45.01 15.07 -2.42
N LEU A 661 -43.79 15.12 -2.94
CA LEU A 661 -42.72 14.21 -2.47
C LEU A 661 -42.31 14.53 -1.03
N ALA A 662 -42.27 15.79 -0.61
CA ALA A 662 -42.00 16.20 0.76
C ALA A 662 -43.07 15.69 1.74
N GLU A 663 -44.34 15.73 1.36
CA GLU A 663 -45.46 15.20 2.14
C GLU A 663 -45.38 13.66 2.25
N GLU A 664 -44.98 12.97 1.18
CA GLU A 664 -44.74 11.50 1.23
C GLU A 664 -43.57 11.14 2.13
N ILE A 665 -42.44 11.87 2.06
CA ILE A 665 -41.29 11.70 2.94
C ILE A 665 -41.69 11.91 4.40
N TYR A 666 -42.41 12.99 4.68
CA TYR A 666 -42.90 13.31 6.01
C TYR A 666 -43.79 12.19 6.58
N ARG A 667 -44.76 11.71 5.79
CA ARG A 667 -45.68 10.63 6.14
C ARG A 667 -44.99 9.29 6.36
N ALA A 668 -43.93 9.02 5.56
CA ALA A 668 -43.19 7.75 5.67
C ALA A 668 -42.24 7.70 6.89
N LEU A 669 -41.82 8.86 7.40
CA LEU A 669 -40.91 8.96 8.54
C LEU A 669 -41.59 9.17 9.87
N HIS A 670 -42.86 9.60 9.87
CA HIS A 670 -43.73 9.75 11.05
C HIS A 670 -44.85 8.72 11.04
#